data_190ff37d122cfb8bc8a48de428fcdde5
#
_entry.id   190ff37d122cfb8bc8a48de428fcdde5
#
_cell.length_a   1.000
_cell.length_b   1.000
_cell.length_c   1.000
_cell.angle_alpha   90.00
_cell.angle_beta   90.00
_cell.angle_gamma   90.00
#
_symmetry.space_group_name_H-M   'P 1'
#
loop_
_entity.id
_entity.type
_entity.pdbx_description
1 polymer ?
#
loop_
_entity_poly.entity_id
_entity_poly.type
_entity_poly.pdbx_seq_one_letter_code
_entity_poly.pdbx_strand_id
1 'polypeptide(L)'
;MYFKTTYDQNFDDLYMHLKAKYPQKLFDLDGIGVQMDMSEFSRNFFSAKVTSDASIDANANVDDTSVITYNIELPKPFFRLNSYYILWKELKRLYSLEVANVIIEMQLTGDIYIHDFHGVAAGQVYSYYEKTVIPIKYNNKIIYTTMADMFDMLSKDFPVLNSQELEEIILSNVQTLDENNKWSNVSRILRHKTDKKLIQLETKTGYTTVVTEDHPVILEDGSVKTAKDLNINDSLFLSNSQVPITEEKLIDNNYAYFVGFLIGDGFINKRKGKTVEIRRGNFSIAQNNIVDRKIYKVVSGLFDNIRIYKNGSSIDFGYKKDVENLLDIGFGSINKKLPNEILNWNIDAIKSLIAGIIDSDGNINSRNGILTIRTISYELTQQLGELFRKLNIGKTRVSFAGKYNSINGYKSKNEIYRLTCRIEDDFFIFASEKVFENKNLVYKKMDGIDGRFETNKLHKIKEWDVPEYVYDITTETGHFHCQGLIQHNCFNYSAYDILTKGLPMIKKVKSIPPKHLHAFKSQLEQFVIIASNSTLGATGLADLLVILSYFAKNILTTKSDAHYKFQTKEDCWIYIKEMLISFIYSVNFSLRGNQSPFTNLSVYDKYFLGKLCGDYLFPDGSSPDIDIVNKLQEIYLDIINTELERTPLTYPVTTACFSVDEENNIQDEEFLTFIAEKNKKYGFINIYCGKTSTLSSCCRLRSESDNEYFNSFGSGSSKIGSLGVCSINLPRLAIKSKGNKDTFKQELLSLVNVCSKINNAKRKVIEKRIKNGNEPLYTYEFMDLTRQYSTVGLNGINECIELMNENILKENGQNFLIEILDLINSENKKLEKQYNAPHNVEQVPGENMSIKLAEKDKLMGYQDKYNIYSNQFIPLTTNADLLDRIYLQGLFDKHFTGGAICHINVESQIEDTEKIKSLIRETAKQGVIYHAINYNLQECEDGHMTVGKKEICSICGKPIINNYTRIVGFLTNVRNWHKVRREEDFPNRQWYSNI
;
A
#
# COMPACT_ATOMS: atom_id res chain seq x y z
N MET A 1 16.23 16.61 -19.53
CA MET A 1 16.95 15.38 -19.12
C MET A 1 15.91 14.29 -19.11
N TYR A 2 15.98 13.36 -20.06
CA TYR A 2 15.04 12.24 -20.09
C TYR A 2 15.45 11.28 -18.96
N PHE A 3 14.52 10.90 -18.08
CA PHE A 3 14.74 9.78 -17.21
C PHE A 3 14.94 8.55 -18.10
N LYS A 4 16.16 8.04 -18.15
CA LYS A 4 16.38 6.69 -18.60
C LYS A 4 15.90 5.81 -17.44
N THR A 5 14.65 5.35 -17.55
CA THR A 5 14.10 4.43 -16.56
C THR A 5 14.94 3.16 -16.58
N THR A 6 15.17 2.54 -15.44
CA THR A 6 15.78 1.21 -15.35
C THR A 6 14.77 0.09 -15.63
N TYR A 7 13.67 0.43 -16.33
CA TYR A 7 12.69 -0.53 -16.81
C TYR A 7 13.27 -1.44 -17.88
N ASP A 8 12.56 -2.53 -18.17
CA ASP A 8 12.88 -3.41 -19.31
C ASP A 8 13.07 -2.56 -20.58
N GLN A 9 14.15 -2.80 -21.33
CA GLN A 9 14.48 -2.03 -22.53
C GLN A 9 13.32 -1.95 -23.53
N ASN A 10 12.55 -3.05 -23.66
CA ASN A 10 11.38 -3.06 -24.55
C ASN A 10 10.27 -2.11 -24.07
N PHE A 11 10.14 -1.86 -22.76
CA PHE A 11 9.18 -0.90 -22.24
C PHE A 11 9.67 0.54 -22.48
N ASP A 12 10.95 0.79 -22.28
CA ASP A 12 11.56 2.10 -22.59
C ASP A 12 11.44 2.42 -24.08
N ASP A 13 11.69 1.43 -24.95
CA ASP A 13 11.53 1.57 -26.40
C ASP A 13 10.07 1.86 -26.77
N LEU A 14 9.10 1.15 -26.15
CA LEU A 14 7.67 1.42 -26.31
C LEU A 14 7.35 2.85 -25.88
N TYR A 15 7.77 3.27 -24.69
CA TYR A 15 7.47 4.58 -24.14
C TYR A 15 8.04 5.69 -25.05
N MET A 16 9.26 5.54 -25.53
CA MET A 16 9.88 6.48 -26.46
C MET A 16 9.17 6.50 -27.83
N HIS A 17 8.76 5.34 -28.34
CA HIS A 17 7.96 5.23 -29.56
C HIS A 17 6.62 5.99 -29.42
N LEU A 18 5.89 5.76 -28.34
CA LEU A 18 4.63 6.43 -28.06
C LEU A 18 4.82 7.94 -27.91
N LYS A 19 5.88 8.40 -27.22
CA LYS A 19 6.25 9.83 -27.11
C LYS A 19 6.54 10.49 -28.45
N ALA A 20 7.12 9.77 -29.40
CA ALA A 20 7.35 10.28 -30.74
C ALA A 20 6.09 10.31 -31.61
N LYS A 21 5.13 9.40 -31.35
CA LYS A 21 3.92 9.20 -32.14
C LYS A 21 2.75 10.09 -31.72
N TYR A 22 2.62 10.40 -30.41
CA TYR A 22 1.45 11.04 -29.85
C TYR A 22 1.76 12.39 -29.18
N PRO A 23 0.78 13.33 -29.14
CA PRO A 23 0.98 14.64 -28.51
C PRO A 23 1.19 14.49 -27.00
N GLN A 24 2.04 15.34 -26.43
CA GLN A 24 2.38 15.40 -25.02
C GLN A 24 1.16 15.43 -24.11
N LYS A 25 0.10 16.13 -24.49
CA LYS A 25 -1.11 16.30 -23.68
C LYS A 25 -1.84 14.98 -23.39
N LEU A 26 -1.71 13.93 -24.21
CA LEU A 26 -2.24 12.59 -23.89
C LEU A 26 -1.54 11.97 -22.68
N PHE A 27 -0.22 12.16 -22.58
CA PHE A 27 0.58 11.70 -21.44
C PHE A 27 0.24 12.50 -20.17
N ASP A 28 -0.02 13.80 -20.31
CA ASP A 28 -0.40 14.66 -19.19
C ASP A 28 -1.76 14.27 -18.62
N LEU A 29 -2.74 13.94 -19.48
CA LEU A 29 -4.06 13.45 -19.08
C LEU A 29 -3.99 12.13 -18.28
N ASP A 30 -3.03 11.27 -18.60
CA ASP A 30 -2.79 10.03 -17.85
C ASP A 30 -1.80 10.24 -16.68
N GLY A 31 -1.29 11.46 -16.52
CA GLY A 31 -0.39 11.84 -15.45
C GLY A 31 1.01 11.23 -15.55
N ILE A 32 1.41 10.78 -16.75
CA ILE A 32 2.75 10.23 -17.04
C ILE A 32 3.57 11.13 -17.97
N GLY A 33 3.00 12.27 -18.37
CA GLY A 33 3.58 13.21 -19.33
C GLY A 33 4.59 14.18 -18.74
N VAL A 34 4.69 14.28 -17.44
CA VAL A 34 5.58 15.24 -16.79
C VAL A 34 7.02 14.89 -17.15
N GLN A 35 7.66 15.80 -17.91
CA GLN A 35 9.12 15.86 -17.90
C GLN A 35 9.49 16.16 -16.44
N MET A 36 10.06 15.19 -15.75
CA MET A 36 10.54 15.43 -14.40
C MET A 36 11.83 16.22 -14.47
N ASP A 37 11.75 17.49 -14.81
CA ASP A 37 12.66 18.47 -14.26
C ASP A 37 12.29 18.60 -12.79
N MET A 38 13.11 18.04 -11.90
CA MET A 38 12.85 18.05 -10.46
C MET A 38 12.69 19.46 -9.92
N SER A 39 13.31 20.47 -10.55
CA SER A 39 13.16 21.87 -10.18
C SER A 39 11.79 22.44 -10.62
N GLU A 40 11.26 21.99 -11.75
CA GLU A 40 9.92 22.36 -12.21
C GLU A 40 8.83 21.61 -11.41
N PHE A 41 9.06 20.33 -11.12
CA PHE A 41 8.22 19.55 -10.23
C PHE A 41 8.13 20.19 -8.83
N SER A 42 9.26 20.53 -8.22
CA SER A 42 9.31 21.23 -6.92
C SER A 42 8.57 22.56 -6.97
N ARG A 43 8.79 23.38 -8.00
CA ARG A 43 8.08 24.66 -8.15
C ARG A 43 6.57 24.45 -8.31
N ASN A 44 6.14 23.48 -9.10
CA ASN A 44 4.72 23.19 -9.30
C ASN A 44 4.07 22.60 -8.04
N PHE A 45 4.78 21.77 -7.31
CA PHE A 45 4.35 21.22 -6.03
C PHE A 45 4.18 22.32 -4.98
N PHE A 46 5.22 23.15 -4.75
CA PHE A 46 5.15 24.25 -3.79
C PHE A 46 4.23 25.39 -4.20
N SER A 47 3.88 25.51 -5.48
CA SER A 47 2.89 26.49 -5.95
C SER A 47 1.45 25.98 -5.94
N ALA A 48 1.19 24.82 -5.34
CA ALA A 48 -0.09 24.12 -5.29
C ALA A 48 -0.68 23.71 -6.66
N LYS A 49 0.05 23.90 -7.76
CA LYS A 49 -0.42 23.51 -9.11
C LYS A 49 -0.51 22.00 -9.30
N VAL A 50 0.29 21.23 -8.55
CA VAL A 50 0.26 19.76 -8.58
C VAL A 50 -0.88 19.20 -7.72
N THR A 51 -1.32 19.92 -6.71
CA THR A 51 -2.45 19.49 -5.85
C THR A 51 -3.79 19.57 -6.59
N SER A 52 -3.97 20.53 -7.50
CA SER A 52 -5.20 20.60 -8.31
C SER A 52 -5.28 19.47 -9.35
N ASP A 53 -4.14 19.04 -9.90
CA ASP A 53 -4.08 17.89 -10.81
C ASP A 53 -4.20 16.55 -10.07
N ALA A 54 -3.79 16.51 -8.82
CA ALA A 54 -3.95 15.35 -7.95
C ALA A 54 -5.41 15.11 -7.55
N SER A 55 -6.19 16.18 -7.38
CA SER A 55 -7.62 16.10 -7.08
C SER A 55 -8.45 15.58 -8.26
N ILE A 56 -7.96 15.67 -9.49
CA ILE A 56 -8.66 15.24 -10.71
C ILE A 56 -8.88 13.72 -10.77
N ASP A 57 -8.03 12.92 -10.11
CA ASP A 57 -8.19 11.45 -10.08
C ASP A 57 -8.72 10.92 -8.74
N ALA A 58 -8.88 11.77 -7.77
CA ALA A 58 -9.54 11.40 -6.53
C ALA A 58 -11.06 11.46 -6.72
N ASN A 59 -11.78 10.64 -5.97
CA ASN A 59 -13.22 10.85 -5.82
C ASN A 59 -13.49 12.31 -5.49
N ALA A 60 -14.59 12.85 -6.00
CA ALA A 60 -14.96 14.28 -5.89
C ALA A 60 -15.16 14.81 -4.44
N ASN A 61 -14.66 14.12 -3.44
CA ASN A 61 -14.69 14.49 -2.03
C ASN A 61 -13.38 15.14 -1.52
N VAL A 62 -12.43 15.42 -2.42
CA VAL A 62 -11.18 16.10 -2.04
C VAL A 62 -11.42 17.59 -1.95
N ASP A 63 -11.13 18.17 -0.79
CA ASP A 63 -11.18 19.60 -0.58
C ASP A 63 -9.94 20.29 -1.21
N ASP A 64 -10.16 21.26 -2.12
CA ASP A 64 -9.11 22.08 -2.73
C ASP A 64 -8.32 22.92 -1.70
N THR A 65 -8.89 23.15 -0.53
CA THR A 65 -8.28 23.91 0.57
C THR A 65 -7.49 23.02 1.53
N SER A 66 -7.50 21.69 1.31
CA SER A 66 -6.79 20.80 2.19
C SER A 66 -5.30 21.13 2.20
N VAL A 67 -4.79 21.33 3.40
CA VAL A 67 -3.38 21.59 3.70
C VAL A 67 -2.53 20.59 2.93
N ILE A 68 -1.48 21.08 2.26
CA ILE A 68 -0.45 20.26 1.65
C ILE A 68 0.04 19.28 2.71
N THR A 69 -0.52 18.07 2.71
CA THR A 69 0.03 16.99 3.52
C THR A 69 1.24 16.49 2.76
N TYR A 70 2.41 16.64 3.36
CA TYR A 70 3.69 16.12 2.87
C TYR A 70 3.71 14.58 2.74
N ASN A 71 2.57 13.92 2.84
CA ASN A 71 2.43 12.48 2.72
C ASN A 71 2.42 12.05 1.26
N ILE A 72 3.53 11.46 0.83
CA ILE A 72 3.63 10.34 -0.16
C ILE A 72 2.90 10.53 -1.52
N GLU A 73 2.12 11.59 -1.74
CA GLU A 73 1.51 11.90 -3.03
C GLU A 73 2.50 12.52 -4.02
N LEU A 74 3.70 12.81 -3.53
CA LEU A 74 4.79 13.42 -4.26
C LEU A 74 5.13 12.79 -5.59
N PRO A 75 5.03 11.49 -5.82
CA PRO A 75 5.31 10.95 -7.14
C PRO A 75 4.11 10.28 -7.80
N LYS A 76 2.90 10.88 -7.77
CA LYS A 76 1.79 10.36 -8.58
C LYS A 76 2.20 10.06 -10.03
N PRO A 77 2.93 10.94 -10.77
CA PRO A 77 3.42 10.60 -12.10
C PRO A 77 4.37 9.39 -12.12
N PHE A 78 5.22 9.26 -11.11
CA PHE A 78 6.11 8.11 -10.97
C PHE A 78 5.34 6.83 -10.65
N PHE A 79 4.40 6.86 -9.72
CA PHE A 79 3.53 5.72 -9.43
C PHE A 79 2.68 5.31 -10.63
N ARG A 80 2.21 6.26 -11.42
CA ARG A 80 1.46 5.98 -12.63
C ARG A 80 2.33 5.32 -13.69
N LEU A 81 3.53 5.83 -13.94
CA LEU A 81 4.46 5.22 -14.88
C LEU A 81 4.88 3.81 -14.42
N ASN A 82 5.12 3.62 -13.11
CA ASN A 82 5.36 2.29 -12.54
C ASN A 82 4.17 1.34 -12.73
N SER A 83 2.94 1.84 -12.58
CA SER A 83 1.75 1.03 -12.82
C SER A 83 1.63 0.59 -14.26
N TYR A 84 1.94 1.47 -15.21
CA TYR A 84 2.07 1.12 -16.63
C TYR A 84 3.11 0.01 -16.84
N TYR A 85 4.28 0.14 -16.23
CA TYR A 85 5.34 -0.86 -16.34
C TYR A 85 4.96 -2.20 -15.71
N ILE A 86 4.40 -2.21 -14.50
CA ILE A 86 4.01 -3.44 -13.80
C ILE A 86 2.92 -4.17 -14.58
N LEU A 87 1.91 -3.46 -15.05
CA LEU A 87 0.86 -4.03 -15.88
C LEU A 87 1.43 -4.57 -17.20
N TRP A 88 2.24 -3.79 -17.90
CA TRP A 88 2.90 -4.20 -19.13
C TRP A 88 3.75 -5.46 -18.93
N LYS A 89 4.57 -5.49 -17.87
CA LYS A 89 5.42 -6.64 -17.53
C LYS A 89 4.60 -7.91 -17.31
N GLU A 90 3.47 -7.79 -16.60
CA GLU A 90 2.60 -8.92 -16.34
C GLU A 90 1.83 -9.36 -17.60
N LEU A 91 1.36 -8.43 -18.42
CA LEU A 91 0.74 -8.71 -19.71
C LEU A 91 1.73 -9.40 -20.67
N LYS A 92 2.98 -8.89 -20.76
CA LYS A 92 4.06 -9.52 -21.53
C LYS A 92 4.31 -10.97 -21.07
N ARG A 93 4.33 -11.19 -19.75
CA ARG A 93 4.55 -12.53 -19.17
C ARG A 93 3.39 -13.48 -19.44
N LEU A 94 2.15 -13.01 -19.36
CA LEU A 94 0.95 -13.85 -19.49
C LEU A 94 0.56 -14.12 -20.95
N TYR A 95 0.80 -13.17 -21.82
CA TYR A 95 0.33 -13.23 -23.21
C TYR A 95 1.48 -13.10 -24.21
N SER A 96 1.92 -11.86 -24.51
CA SER A 96 3.08 -11.58 -25.39
C SER A 96 3.53 -10.12 -25.27
N LEU A 97 4.72 -9.82 -25.80
CA LEU A 97 5.21 -8.43 -25.91
C LEU A 97 4.27 -7.55 -26.75
N GLU A 98 3.76 -8.09 -27.86
CA GLU A 98 2.87 -7.38 -28.77
C GLU A 98 1.54 -7.01 -28.08
N VAL A 99 0.91 -7.99 -27.40
CA VAL A 99 -0.33 -7.76 -26.63
C VAL A 99 -0.12 -6.71 -25.53
N ALA A 100 1.00 -6.78 -24.82
CA ALA A 100 1.31 -5.78 -23.79
C ALA A 100 1.45 -4.37 -24.38
N ASN A 101 2.17 -4.22 -25.49
CA ASN A 101 2.39 -2.95 -26.16
C ASN A 101 1.07 -2.33 -26.65
N VAL A 102 0.22 -3.13 -27.31
CA VAL A 102 -1.09 -2.68 -27.82
C VAL A 102 -2.01 -2.22 -26.68
N ILE A 103 -2.06 -2.94 -25.57
CA ILE A 103 -2.92 -2.59 -24.43
C ILE A 103 -2.47 -1.27 -23.78
N ILE A 104 -1.17 -1.05 -23.62
CA ILE A 104 -0.62 0.20 -23.10
C ILE A 104 -0.95 1.39 -24.04
N GLU A 105 -0.84 1.18 -25.34
CA GLU A 105 -1.21 2.18 -26.34
C GLU A 105 -2.71 2.51 -26.29
N MET A 106 -3.59 1.50 -26.19
CA MET A 106 -5.03 1.67 -26.05
C MET A 106 -5.42 2.49 -24.80
N GLN A 107 -4.76 2.28 -23.67
CA GLN A 107 -4.97 3.09 -22.46
C GLN A 107 -4.53 4.53 -22.69
N LEU A 108 -3.35 4.75 -23.26
CA LEU A 108 -2.81 6.08 -23.52
C LEU A 108 -3.70 6.86 -24.50
N THR A 109 -4.11 6.24 -25.59
CA THR A 109 -4.92 6.88 -26.64
C THR A 109 -6.38 7.04 -26.24
N GLY A 110 -6.90 6.21 -25.30
CA GLY A 110 -8.26 6.28 -24.77
C GLY A 110 -9.27 5.40 -25.49
N ASP A 111 -8.87 4.31 -26.12
CA ASP A 111 -9.80 3.24 -26.55
C ASP A 111 -10.42 2.54 -25.33
N ILE A 112 -9.63 2.45 -24.26
CA ILE A 112 -10.01 1.94 -22.95
C ILE A 112 -9.54 2.89 -21.85
N TYR A 113 -10.12 2.75 -20.65
CA TYR A 113 -9.71 3.45 -19.45
C TYR A 113 -9.63 2.48 -18.26
N ILE A 114 -8.44 2.34 -17.69
CA ILE A 114 -8.19 1.49 -16.53
C ILE A 114 -8.38 2.34 -15.27
N HIS A 115 -9.42 2.04 -14.49
CA HIS A 115 -9.69 2.74 -13.24
C HIS A 115 -8.66 2.40 -12.18
N ASP A 116 -8.40 3.37 -11.29
CA ASP A 116 -7.50 3.25 -10.15
C ASP A 116 -6.12 2.71 -10.52
N PHE A 117 -5.64 3.12 -11.69
CA PHE A 117 -4.45 2.55 -12.30
C PHE A 117 -3.16 2.81 -11.50
N HIS A 118 -3.07 3.93 -10.78
CA HIS A 118 -1.92 4.26 -9.94
C HIS A 118 -1.76 3.33 -8.71
N GLY A 119 -2.83 2.67 -8.29
CA GLY A 119 -2.79 1.73 -7.16
C GLY A 119 -1.97 0.46 -7.40
N VAL A 120 -1.63 0.14 -8.65
CA VAL A 120 -0.84 -1.05 -9.00
C VAL A 120 0.60 -0.96 -8.47
N ALA A 121 1.15 0.25 -8.32
CA ALA A 121 2.54 0.49 -7.91
C ALA A 121 2.70 1.08 -6.50
N ALA A 122 1.63 1.39 -5.78
CA ALA A 122 1.72 1.99 -4.46
C ALA A 122 2.35 1.05 -3.42
N GLY A 123 3.29 1.57 -2.63
CA GLY A 123 4.00 0.84 -1.58
C GLY A 123 4.44 1.77 -0.45
N GLN A 124 4.71 1.20 0.74
CA GLN A 124 5.32 1.93 1.85
C GLN A 124 6.85 1.78 1.81
N VAL A 125 7.57 2.85 2.14
CA VAL A 125 9.02 2.88 2.24
C VAL A 125 9.41 2.72 3.71
N TYR A 126 10.27 1.73 4.00
CA TYR A 126 10.82 1.48 5.33
C TYR A 126 12.34 1.58 5.23
N SER A 127 13.00 2.11 6.27
CA SER A 127 14.39 2.51 6.16
C SER A 127 15.30 1.81 7.16
N TYR A 128 16.57 1.68 6.79
CA TYR A 128 17.64 1.06 7.52
C TYR A 128 18.62 2.09 8.12
N TYR A 129 19.31 1.67 9.17
CA TYR A 129 20.41 2.44 9.75
C TYR A 129 21.59 2.60 8.78
N GLU A 130 22.24 3.75 8.78
CA GLU A 130 23.37 4.08 7.89
C GLU A 130 24.50 3.04 7.84
N LYS A 131 24.79 2.38 8.99
CA LYS A 131 25.83 1.35 9.12
C LYS A 131 25.30 -0.08 8.96
N THR A 132 24.09 -0.27 8.46
CA THR A 132 23.60 -1.61 8.08
C THR A 132 24.48 -2.16 6.97
N VAL A 133 25.05 -3.34 7.21
CA VAL A 133 25.99 -3.98 6.30
C VAL A 133 25.25 -4.76 5.22
N ILE A 134 25.67 -4.59 3.97
CA ILE A 134 25.07 -5.21 2.79
C ILE A 134 26.18 -5.72 1.82
N PRO A 135 26.05 -6.94 1.28
CA PRO A 135 26.87 -7.39 0.17
C PRO A 135 26.28 -6.87 -1.15
N ILE A 136 27.08 -6.26 -1.98
CA ILE A 136 26.70 -5.85 -3.32
C ILE A 136 27.68 -6.41 -4.36
N LYS A 137 27.17 -6.65 -5.57
CA LYS A 137 27.99 -6.96 -6.74
C LYS A 137 27.95 -5.76 -7.69
N TYR A 138 29.11 -5.16 -7.90
CA TYR A 138 29.28 -3.99 -8.74
C TYR A 138 30.58 -4.09 -9.55
N ASN A 139 30.54 -3.79 -10.85
CA ASN A 139 31.67 -3.92 -11.77
C ASN A 139 32.33 -5.31 -11.70
N ASN A 140 31.52 -6.37 -11.63
CA ASN A 140 31.93 -7.78 -11.48
C ASN A 140 32.68 -8.12 -10.17
N LYS A 141 32.72 -7.22 -9.20
CA LYS A 141 33.32 -7.47 -7.88
C LYS A 141 32.25 -7.55 -6.82
N ILE A 142 32.44 -8.44 -5.86
CA ILE A 142 31.62 -8.48 -4.65
C ILE A 142 32.24 -7.54 -3.63
N ILE A 143 31.44 -6.57 -3.19
CA ILE A 143 31.83 -5.56 -2.21
C ILE A 143 30.97 -5.73 -0.97
N TYR A 144 31.61 -5.75 0.19
CA TYR A 144 30.96 -5.84 1.48
C TYR A 144 31.00 -4.46 2.15
N THR A 145 29.88 -3.77 2.15
CA THR A 145 29.80 -2.34 2.47
C THR A 145 28.62 -2.03 3.40
N THR A 146 28.54 -0.81 3.92
CA THR A 146 27.36 -0.29 4.62
C THR A 146 26.44 0.44 3.67
N MET A 147 25.19 0.67 4.07
CA MET A 147 24.24 1.49 3.29
C MET A 147 24.79 2.88 3.00
N ALA A 148 25.41 3.53 4.01
CA ALA A 148 26.02 4.84 3.83
C ALA A 148 27.23 4.81 2.88
N ASP A 149 28.17 3.88 3.09
CA ASP A 149 29.36 3.76 2.22
C ASP A 149 28.96 3.34 0.79
N MET A 150 27.92 2.52 0.63
CA MET A 150 27.34 2.17 -0.68
C MET A 150 26.84 3.43 -1.39
N PHE A 151 26.08 4.27 -0.70
CA PHE A 151 25.57 5.52 -1.25
C PHE A 151 26.73 6.45 -1.67
N ASP A 152 27.72 6.66 -0.76
CA ASP A 152 28.86 7.54 -1.01
C ASP A 152 29.80 7.00 -2.10
N MET A 153 29.94 5.68 -2.23
CA MET A 153 30.71 5.05 -3.29
C MET A 153 30.02 5.24 -4.66
N LEU A 154 28.71 4.94 -4.74
CA LEU A 154 27.96 4.98 -5.98
C LEU A 154 27.68 6.41 -6.44
N SER A 155 27.64 7.39 -5.51
CA SER A 155 27.51 8.81 -5.85
C SER A 155 28.67 9.37 -6.69
N LYS A 156 29.79 8.66 -6.77
CA LYS A 156 30.95 9.05 -7.61
C LYS A 156 30.76 8.65 -9.08
N ASP A 157 30.04 7.55 -9.30
CA ASP A 157 29.87 6.95 -10.63
C ASP A 157 28.47 7.25 -11.22
N PHE A 158 27.49 7.56 -10.36
CA PHE A 158 26.11 7.87 -10.71
C PHE A 158 25.70 9.24 -10.16
N PRO A 159 24.85 10.00 -10.88
CA PRO A 159 24.37 11.30 -10.41
C PRO A 159 23.48 11.16 -9.19
N VAL A 160 23.73 11.97 -8.17
CA VAL A 160 22.87 12.10 -7.00
C VAL A 160 21.74 13.06 -7.34
N LEU A 161 20.52 12.60 -7.23
CA LEU A 161 19.30 13.42 -7.36
C LEU A 161 18.94 13.93 -5.96
N ASN A 162 18.98 15.25 -5.77
CA ASN A 162 18.76 15.89 -4.48
C ASN A 162 17.39 16.56 -4.47
N SER A 163 16.54 16.20 -3.50
CA SER A 163 15.44 17.02 -3.03
C SER A 163 15.73 17.52 -1.61
N GLN A 164 14.94 18.43 -1.07
CA GLN A 164 15.26 19.09 0.21
C GLN A 164 15.49 18.13 1.40
N GLU A 165 14.94 16.92 1.37
CA GLU A 165 15.05 15.94 2.46
C GLU A 165 15.41 14.52 1.99
N LEU A 166 15.46 14.29 0.67
CA LEU A 166 15.72 13.00 0.06
C LEU A 166 16.85 13.12 -0.95
N GLU A 167 17.85 12.27 -0.83
CA GLU A 167 18.89 12.07 -1.82
C GLU A 167 18.80 10.66 -2.38
N GLU A 168 18.79 10.55 -3.70
CA GLU A 168 18.57 9.29 -4.41
C GLU A 168 19.62 9.10 -5.51
N ILE A 169 20.07 7.87 -5.70
CA ILE A 169 20.91 7.44 -6.80
C ILE A 169 20.19 6.34 -7.55
N ILE A 170 19.95 6.55 -8.84
CA ILE A 170 19.42 5.51 -9.73
C ILE A 170 20.59 4.68 -10.24
N LEU A 171 20.49 3.37 -10.10
CA LEU A 171 21.58 2.43 -10.30
C LEU A 171 21.37 1.55 -11.53
N SER A 172 22.46 1.19 -12.18
CA SER A 172 22.52 0.14 -13.19
C SER A 172 23.72 -0.76 -12.93
N ASN A 173 23.56 -2.07 -13.19
CA ASN A 173 24.61 -3.07 -12.98
C ASN A 173 25.12 -3.19 -11.51
N VAL A 174 24.27 -2.87 -10.56
CA VAL A 174 24.49 -3.12 -9.13
C VAL A 174 23.52 -4.21 -8.69
N GLN A 175 24.02 -5.23 -8.00
CA GLN A 175 23.20 -6.35 -7.51
C GLN A 175 23.42 -6.55 -6.01
N THR A 176 22.40 -7.08 -5.32
CA THR A 176 22.49 -7.61 -3.95
C THR A 176 21.82 -8.98 -3.87
N LEU A 177 21.98 -9.68 -2.76
CA LEU A 177 21.34 -10.99 -2.58
C LEU A 177 19.87 -10.83 -2.20
N ASP A 178 18.98 -11.60 -2.83
CA ASP A 178 17.58 -11.74 -2.47
C ASP A 178 17.39 -12.80 -1.34
N GLU A 179 16.14 -13.02 -0.96
CA GLU A 179 15.77 -14.00 0.08
C GLU A 179 16.12 -15.46 -0.26
N ASN A 180 16.37 -15.74 -1.54
CA ASN A 180 16.78 -17.07 -2.05
C ASN A 180 18.29 -17.18 -2.29
N ASN A 181 19.06 -16.21 -1.82
CA ASN A 181 20.51 -16.09 -2.04
C ASN A 181 20.94 -15.99 -3.51
N LYS A 182 20.07 -15.41 -4.36
CA LYS A 182 20.41 -15.11 -5.75
C LYS A 182 20.72 -13.63 -5.89
N TRP A 183 21.64 -13.30 -6.79
CA TRP A 183 21.97 -11.92 -7.13
C TRP A 183 20.80 -11.27 -7.86
N SER A 184 20.20 -10.26 -7.25
CA SER A 184 19.08 -9.45 -7.76
C SER A 184 19.56 -8.02 -8.00
N ASN A 185 19.17 -7.43 -9.13
CA ASN A 185 19.57 -6.06 -9.45
C ASN A 185 18.98 -5.06 -8.46
N VAL A 186 19.83 -4.11 -8.03
CA VAL A 186 19.44 -2.93 -7.25
C VAL A 186 19.21 -1.79 -8.23
N SER A 187 18.00 -1.30 -8.32
CA SER A 187 17.61 -0.24 -9.25
C SER A 187 17.87 1.15 -8.69
N ARG A 188 17.87 1.29 -7.36
CA ARG A 188 18.19 2.57 -6.69
C ARG A 188 18.63 2.37 -5.25
N ILE A 189 19.36 3.36 -4.74
CA ILE A 189 19.60 3.59 -3.31
C ILE A 189 19.16 5.01 -2.98
N LEU A 190 18.53 5.18 -1.85
CA LEU A 190 18.10 6.49 -1.35
C LEU A 190 18.52 6.68 0.11
N ARG A 191 18.69 7.96 0.51
CA ARG A 191 18.80 8.35 1.91
C ARG A 191 17.90 9.57 2.16
N HIS A 192 17.31 9.62 3.35
CA HIS A 192 16.49 10.76 3.75
C HIS A 192 16.65 11.04 5.24
N LYS A 193 16.36 12.29 5.63
CA LYS A 193 16.27 12.67 7.04
C LYS A 193 15.04 12.04 7.67
N THR A 194 15.13 11.70 8.93
CA THR A 194 14.02 11.08 9.68
C THR A 194 13.89 11.69 11.07
N ASP A 195 12.67 11.67 11.58
CA ASP A 195 12.33 11.99 12.98
C ASP A 195 12.07 10.72 13.82
N LYS A 196 12.18 9.54 13.18
CA LYS A 196 11.90 8.25 13.80
C LYS A 196 13.11 7.72 14.56
N LYS A 197 12.84 7.12 15.71
CA LYS A 197 13.86 6.41 16.49
C LYS A 197 14.30 5.14 15.76
N LEU A 198 15.52 4.70 16.05
CA LEU A 198 16.01 3.42 15.62
C LEU A 198 15.79 2.36 16.71
N ILE A 199 15.47 1.17 16.27
CA ILE A 199 15.33 -0.02 17.13
C ILE A 199 16.40 -1.02 16.75
N GLN A 200 17.23 -1.36 17.73
CA GLN A 200 18.21 -2.42 17.63
C GLN A 200 17.60 -3.72 18.13
N LEU A 201 17.72 -4.74 17.32
CA LEU A 201 17.26 -6.10 17.58
C LEU A 201 18.47 -7.02 17.72
N GLU A 202 18.52 -7.84 18.77
CA GLU A 202 19.57 -8.84 19.01
C GLU A 202 18.93 -10.20 19.34
N THR A 203 19.22 -11.22 18.53
CA THR A 203 18.76 -12.61 18.79
C THR A 203 19.69 -13.32 19.76
N LYS A 204 19.24 -14.46 20.33
CA LYS A 204 20.08 -15.32 21.17
C LYS A 204 21.28 -15.88 20.42
N THR A 205 21.13 -16.14 19.12
CA THR A 205 22.21 -16.55 18.23
C THR A 205 23.14 -15.40 17.83
N GLY A 206 22.78 -14.16 18.20
CA GLY A 206 23.64 -12.97 18.00
C GLY A 206 23.51 -12.37 16.60
N TYR A 207 22.42 -12.62 15.86
CA TYR A 207 22.07 -11.76 14.73
C TYR A 207 21.57 -10.43 15.28
N THR A 208 22.07 -9.34 14.70
CA THR A 208 21.70 -7.99 15.10
C THR A 208 21.41 -7.15 13.89
N THR A 209 20.35 -6.36 13.96
CA THR A 209 20.02 -5.34 12.96
C THR A 209 19.55 -4.07 13.65
N VAL A 210 19.68 -2.93 12.98
CA VAL A 210 19.19 -1.63 13.44
C VAL A 210 18.37 -1.02 12.34
N VAL A 211 17.10 -0.77 12.63
CA VAL A 211 16.11 -0.31 11.66
C VAL A 211 15.25 0.78 12.28
N THR A 212 14.49 1.52 11.48
CA THR A 212 13.51 2.49 12.02
C THR A 212 12.46 1.78 12.89
N GLU A 213 11.90 2.49 13.85
CA GLU A 213 10.95 1.93 14.82
C GLU A 213 9.71 1.28 14.18
N ASP A 214 9.33 1.72 13.01
CA ASP A 214 8.21 1.21 12.22
C ASP A 214 8.60 0.14 11.19
N HIS A 215 9.88 -0.22 11.10
CA HIS A 215 10.38 -1.22 10.14
C HIS A 215 9.74 -2.58 10.38
N PRO A 216 9.16 -3.23 9.35
CA PRO A 216 8.57 -4.56 9.47
C PRO A 216 9.64 -5.62 9.59
N VAL A 217 9.51 -6.49 10.57
CA VAL A 217 10.41 -7.61 10.84
C VAL A 217 9.63 -8.91 10.74
N ILE A 218 10.09 -9.83 9.88
CA ILE A 218 9.46 -11.11 9.65
C ILE A 218 9.86 -12.08 10.78
N LEU A 219 8.88 -12.78 11.35
CA LEU A 219 9.10 -13.82 12.35
C LEU A 219 9.22 -15.20 11.68
N GLU A 220 9.71 -16.19 12.44
CA GLU A 220 9.95 -17.55 11.98
C GLU A 220 8.64 -18.26 11.53
N ASP A 221 7.51 -17.86 12.08
CA ASP A 221 6.18 -18.35 11.71
C ASP A 221 5.57 -17.64 10.48
N GLY A 222 6.36 -16.79 9.81
CA GLY A 222 5.94 -15.98 8.67
C GLY A 222 5.14 -14.73 9.03
N SER A 223 4.80 -14.51 10.30
CA SER A 223 4.16 -13.28 10.75
C SER A 223 5.14 -12.11 10.72
N VAL A 224 4.63 -10.88 10.64
CA VAL A 224 5.46 -9.67 10.59
C VAL A 224 5.05 -8.74 11.72
N LYS A 225 6.05 -8.18 12.43
CA LYS A 225 5.86 -7.15 13.46
C LYS A 225 6.71 -5.93 13.14
N THR A 226 6.27 -4.74 13.56
CA THR A 226 7.16 -3.57 13.47
C THR A 226 8.26 -3.68 14.51
N ALA A 227 9.43 -3.09 14.23
CA ALA A 227 10.59 -3.22 15.10
C ALA A 227 10.31 -2.82 16.56
N LYS A 228 9.50 -1.78 16.78
CA LYS A 228 9.13 -1.31 18.13
C LYS A 228 8.16 -2.24 18.88
N ASP A 229 7.43 -3.10 18.16
CA ASP A 229 6.40 -3.97 18.75
C ASP A 229 6.87 -5.39 18.98
N LEU A 230 8.14 -5.67 18.70
CA LEU A 230 8.76 -6.93 18.99
C LEU A 230 8.95 -7.11 20.49
N ASN A 231 8.77 -8.34 20.95
CA ASN A 231 8.98 -8.73 22.34
C ASN A 231 10.19 -9.66 22.48
N ILE A 232 10.80 -9.66 23.66
CA ILE A 232 11.81 -10.65 24.02
C ILE A 232 11.21 -12.05 23.89
N ASN A 233 11.93 -12.95 23.23
CA ASN A 233 11.54 -14.31 22.84
C ASN A 233 10.69 -14.42 21.55
N ASP A 234 10.33 -13.37 20.84
CA ASP A 234 9.87 -13.50 19.45
C ASP A 234 10.99 -14.16 18.62
N SER A 235 10.64 -15.14 17.79
CA SER A 235 11.59 -15.82 16.91
C SER A 235 11.63 -15.11 15.55
N LEU A 236 12.79 -14.58 15.18
CA LEU A 236 12.95 -13.89 13.89
C LEU A 236 13.16 -14.90 12.76
N PHE A 237 12.57 -14.63 11.59
CA PHE A 237 12.94 -15.32 10.36
C PHE A 237 14.36 -14.87 9.96
N LEU A 238 15.29 -15.79 9.99
CA LEU A 238 16.64 -15.55 9.51
C LEU A 238 16.80 -16.26 8.17
N SER A 239 17.00 -15.51 7.12
CA SER A 239 17.50 -16.07 5.86
C SER A 239 18.84 -16.73 6.16
N ASN A 240 19.03 -17.98 5.76
CA ASN A 240 20.32 -18.63 5.76
C ASN A 240 21.21 -18.03 4.67
N SER A 241 21.34 -16.69 4.68
CA SER A 241 22.08 -15.91 3.71
C SER A 241 23.53 -16.35 3.72
N GLN A 242 23.89 -17.10 2.70
CA GLN A 242 25.27 -17.44 2.44
C GLN A 242 25.84 -16.48 1.40
N VAL A 243 26.37 -15.35 1.86
CA VAL A 243 27.13 -14.45 0.98
C VAL A 243 28.24 -15.27 0.30
N PRO A 244 28.34 -15.36 -1.03
CA PRO A 244 29.34 -16.18 -1.68
C PRO A 244 30.75 -15.59 -1.50
N ILE A 245 31.73 -16.43 -1.18
CA ILE A 245 33.16 -16.12 -1.29
C ILE A 245 33.58 -16.64 -2.64
N THR A 246 34.15 -15.77 -3.49
CA THR A 246 34.44 -16.14 -4.88
C THR A 246 35.87 -16.68 -5.08
N GLU A 247 36.78 -16.40 -4.14
CA GLU A 247 38.19 -16.78 -4.20
C GLU A 247 38.92 -16.31 -5.49
N GLU A 248 38.38 -15.24 -6.12
CA GLU A 248 38.96 -14.70 -7.38
C GLU A 248 40.31 -14.02 -7.16
N LYS A 249 40.64 -13.64 -5.90
CA LYS A 249 41.83 -12.87 -5.56
C LYS A 249 42.71 -13.66 -4.60
N LEU A 250 43.81 -14.16 -5.11
CA LEU A 250 44.81 -14.85 -4.29
C LEU A 250 45.62 -13.84 -3.47
N ILE A 251 45.42 -13.82 -2.16
CA ILE A 251 46.11 -12.95 -1.20
C ILE A 251 47.10 -13.81 -0.39
N ASP A 252 48.30 -13.27 -0.14
CA ASP A 252 49.27 -13.89 0.74
C ASP A 252 48.77 -13.93 2.20
N ASN A 253 48.93 -15.08 2.83
CA ASN A 253 48.44 -15.30 4.20
C ASN A 253 49.11 -14.41 5.24
N ASN A 254 50.42 -14.08 5.07
CA ASN A 254 51.13 -13.19 5.98
C ASN A 254 50.67 -11.75 5.82
N TYR A 255 50.44 -11.33 4.58
CA TYR A 255 49.81 -10.01 4.32
C TYR A 255 48.43 -9.93 4.91
N ALA A 256 47.60 -10.95 4.72
CA ALA A 256 46.26 -11.01 5.30
C ALA A 256 46.27 -10.97 6.83
N TYR A 257 47.14 -11.74 7.47
CA TYR A 257 47.37 -11.72 8.91
C TYR A 257 47.78 -10.33 9.42
N PHE A 258 48.74 -9.68 8.71
CA PHE A 258 49.15 -8.31 9.01
C PHE A 258 48.00 -7.32 8.94
N VAL A 259 47.17 -7.36 7.89
CA VAL A 259 45.98 -6.51 7.76
C VAL A 259 45.01 -6.74 8.93
N GLY A 260 44.75 -7.97 9.30
CA GLY A 260 43.93 -8.32 10.45
C GLY A 260 44.48 -7.77 11.77
N PHE A 261 45.80 -7.91 12.00
CA PHE A 261 46.44 -7.36 13.18
C PHE A 261 46.39 -5.83 13.23
N LEU A 262 46.51 -5.17 12.07
CA LEU A 262 46.39 -3.71 11.93
C LEU A 262 44.94 -3.21 12.23
N ILE A 263 43.95 -3.98 11.82
CA ILE A 263 42.53 -3.69 12.15
C ILE A 263 42.35 -3.74 13.67
N GLY A 264 42.90 -4.67 14.40
CA GLY A 264 42.84 -4.72 15.87
C GLY A 264 43.63 -3.57 16.50
N ASP A 265 44.91 -3.76 16.70
CA ASP A 265 45.81 -2.85 17.45
C ASP A 265 46.47 -1.74 16.60
N GLY A 266 46.28 -1.72 15.28
CA GLY A 266 46.92 -0.78 14.40
C GLY A 266 46.31 0.61 14.39
N PHE A 267 47.10 1.61 14.01
CA PHE A 267 46.69 2.99 13.85
C PHE A 267 47.32 3.59 12.58
N ILE A 268 46.47 4.15 11.70
CA ILE A 268 46.88 4.87 10.50
C ILE A 268 46.84 6.39 10.77
N ASN A 269 47.97 7.09 10.70
CA ASN A 269 48.05 8.51 11.04
C ASN A 269 47.70 9.39 9.83
N LYS A 270 46.70 10.29 10.00
CA LYS A 270 46.25 11.25 8.99
C LYS A 270 46.69 12.69 9.39
N ARG A 271 47.59 13.35 8.64
CA ARG A 271 47.88 14.77 8.85
C ARG A 271 46.77 15.68 8.35
N LYS A 272 46.41 16.73 9.12
CA LYS A 272 45.53 17.79 8.69
C LYS A 272 46.17 18.63 7.58
N GLY A 273 45.62 18.60 6.34
CA GLY A 273 46.08 19.40 5.21
C GLY A 273 45.26 19.11 3.95
N LYS A 274 45.37 19.98 2.92
CA LYS A 274 44.58 19.91 1.66
C LYS A 274 44.86 18.67 0.78
N THR A 275 45.89 17.91 1.08
CA THR A 275 46.19 16.61 0.49
C THR A 275 46.27 15.57 1.63
N VAL A 276 45.55 14.46 1.47
CA VAL A 276 45.60 13.35 2.43
C VAL A 276 46.98 12.65 2.24
N GLU A 277 47.99 13.08 2.95
CA GLU A 277 49.27 12.35 3.03
C GLU A 277 49.20 11.39 4.23
N ILE A 278 49.19 10.10 3.93
CA ILE A 278 49.35 9.05 4.91
C ILE A 278 50.86 8.74 4.96
N ARG A 279 51.49 9.06 6.07
CA ARG A 279 52.96 8.95 6.13
C ARG A 279 53.47 7.65 6.74
N ARG A 280 52.71 7.03 7.70
CA ARG A 280 53.13 5.78 8.37
C ARG A 280 51.92 5.09 8.98
N GLY A 281 51.92 3.73 9.02
CA GLY A 281 51.09 2.92 9.89
C GLY A 281 51.82 2.65 11.19
N ASN A 282 51.17 2.90 12.31
CA ASN A 282 51.67 2.59 13.64
C ASN A 282 50.69 1.63 14.33
N PHE A 283 51.23 0.61 15.02
CA PHE A 283 50.46 -0.16 15.98
C PHE A 283 51.23 -0.27 17.28
N SER A 284 50.54 -0.21 18.37
CA SER A 284 51.14 -0.41 19.71
C SER A 284 50.53 -1.67 20.33
N ILE A 285 51.41 -2.45 20.96
CA ILE A 285 51.03 -3.63 21.70
C ILE A 285 51.34 -3.38 23.18
N ALA A 286 50.36 -3.63 24.01
CA ALA A 286 50.45 -3.40 25.47
C ALA A 286 51.27 -4.45 26.20
N GLN A 287 52.12 -5.20 25.50
CA GLN A 287 52.94 -6.28 26.10
C GLN A 287 54.42 -6.13 25.77
N ASN A 288 55.29 -6.46 26.72
CA ASN A 288 56.74 -6.45 26.56
C ASN A 288 57.20 -7.45 25.50
N ASN A 289 58.23 -7.08 24.68
CA ASN A 289 58.87 -7.85 23.66
C ASN A 289 58.05 -8.19 22.39
N ILE A 290 57.74 -7.19 21.61
CA ILE A 290 57.11 -7.35 20.29
C ILE A 290 57.99 -8.20 19.31
N VAL A 291 59.30 -8.23 19.54
CA VAL A 291 60.30 -8.92 18.67
C VAL A 291 60.09 -10.45 18.71
N ASP A 292 59.55 -10.99 19.78
CA ASP A 292 59.29 -12.43 19.92
C ASP A 292 57.95 -12.86 19.34
N ARG A 293 57.09 -11.88 18.93
CA ARG A 293 55.72 -12.14 18.44
C ARG A 293 55.70 -12.43 16.91
N LYS A 294 54.76 -13.27 16.49
CA LYS A 294 54.49 -13.59 15.08
C LYS A 294 54.38 -12.34 14.24
N ILE A 295 53.70 -11.32 14.70
CA ILE A 295 53.49 -10.06 13.97
C ILE A 295 54.84 -9.39 13.58
N TYR A 296 55.86 -9.42 14.44
CA TYR A 296 57.14 -8.86 14.09
C TYR A 296 57.81 -9.60 12.92
N LYS A 297 57.80 -10.96 12.93
CA LYS A 297 58.31 -11.78 11.85
C LYS A 297 57.55 -11.53 10.53
N VAL A 298 56.24 -11.38 10.61
CA VAL A 298 55.41 -11.09 9.46
C VAL A 298 55.70 -9.72 8.88
N VAL A 299 55.72 -8.66 9.70
CA VAL A 299 56.03 -7.29 9.27
C VAL A 299 57.47 -7.18 8.72
N SER A 300 58.45 -7.86 9.35
CA SER A 300 59.86 -7.88 8.87
C SER A 300 60.01 -8.58 7.52
N GLY A 301 59.10 -9.51 7.17
CA GLY A 301 59.07 -10.16 5.87
C GLY A 301 58.34 -9.37 4.78
N LEU A 302 57.45 -8.44 5.17
CA LEU A 302 56.65 -7.67 4.24
C LEU A 302 57.20 -6.28 3.92
N PHE A 303 58.00 -5.68 4.83
CA PHE A 303 58.45 -4.28 4.73
C PHE A 303 59.93 -4.13 5.06
N ASP A 304 60.66 -3.40 4.21
CA ASP A 304 62.09 -3.14 4.33
C ASP A 304 62.43 -2.12 5.41
N ASN A 305 61.52 -1.19 5.74
CA ASN A 305 61.76 -0.11 6.70
C ASN A 305 60.86 -0.25 7.93
N ILE A 306 61.43 -0.88 8.96
CA ILE A 306 60.77 -1.07 10.24
C ILE A 306 61.55 -0.30 11.32
N ARG A 307 60.85 0.47 12.15
CA ARG A 307 61.41 1.14 13.31
C ARG A 307 60.71 0.65 14.56
N ILE A 308 61.49 0.07 15.47
CA ILE A 308 61.02 -0.35 16.79
C ILE A 308 61.31 0.76 17.79
N TYR A 309 60.34 1.12 18.62
CA TYR A 309 60.53 2.09 19.70
C TYR A 309 61.31 1.46 20.87
N LYS A 310 62.13 2.27 21.60
CA LYS A 310 63.11 1.82 22.63
C LYS A 310 62.48 0.94 23.74
N ASN A 311 61.20 1.02 23.98
CA ASN A 311 60.51 0.18 24.97
C ASN A 311 59.95 -1.13 24.37
N GLY A 312 60.18 -1.43 23.10
CA GLY A 312 59.66 -2.63 22.43
C GLY A 312 58.14 -2.68 22.29
N SER A 313 57.45 -1.57 22.56
CA SER A 313 55.96 -1.55 22.63
C SER A 313 55.29 -1.15 21.31
N SER A 314 56.03 -0.66 20.32
CA SER A 314 55.41 -0.26 19.04
C SER A 314 56.36 -0.43 17.84
N ILE A 315 55.80 -0.66 16.68
CA ILE A 315 56.49 -0.77 15.39
C ILE A 315 55.90 0.29 14.44
N ASP A 316 56.81 1.08 13.85
CA ASP A 316 56.51 1.92 12.69
C ASP A 316 57.00 1.21 11.42
N PHE A 317 56.18 1.22 10.36
CA PHE A 317 56.48 0.55 9.10
C PHE A 317 55.92 1.31 7.89
N GLY A 318 56.43 0.96 6.69
CA GLY A 318 55.80 1.24 5.42
C GLY A 318 56.13 2.59 4.75
N TYR A 319 56.13 2.57 3.45
CA TYR A 319 56.13 3.73 2.57
C TYR A 319 54.74 4.17 2.25
N LYS A 320 54.62 5.41 1.70
CA LYS A 320 53.33 6.02 1.30
C LYS A 320 52.48 5.09 0.43
N LYS A 321 53.07 4.41 -0.55
CA LYS A 321 52.38 3.49 -1.49
C LYS A 321 51.78 2.28 -0.81
N ASP A 322 52.45 1.70 0.19
CA ASP A 322 51.99 0.51 0.90
C ASP A 322 50.80 0.84 1.82
N VAL A 323 50.75 2.05 2.33
CA VAL A 323 49.69 2.53 3.21
C VAL A 323 48.43 2.91 2.43
N GLU A 324 48.59 3.38 1.17
CA GLU A 324 47.42 3.70 0.32
C GLU A 324 46.56 2.48 0.07
N ASN A 325 47.12 1.28 -0.03
CA ASN A 325 46.40 0.02 -0.21
C ASN A 325 45.61 -0.42 1.03
N LEU A 326 45.88 0.20 2.21
CA LEU A 326 45.20 -0.11 3.48
C LEU A 326 44.12 0.88 3.86
N LEU A 327 43.77 1.83 2.96
CA LEU A 327 42.82 2.90 3.27
C LEU A 327 41.40 2.42 3.47
N ASP A 328 41.03 1.29 2.90
CA ASP A 328 39.70 0.75 2.94
C ASP A 328 39.31 0.07 4.27
N ILE A 329 40.31 -0.14 5.20
CA ILE A 329 40.03 -0.68 6.54
C ILE A 329 39.49 0.35 7.55
N GLY A 330 39.30 1.60 7.14
CA GLY A 330 38.73 2.70 7.94
C GLY A 330 39.74 3.43 8.83
N PHE A 331 39.38 4.65 9.23
CA PHE A 331 40.20 5.54 10.06
C PHE A 331 39.62 5.72 11.45
N GLY A 332 40.48 5.52 12.46
CA GLY A 332 40.07 5.61 13.87
C GLY A 332 39.27 4.39 14.32
N SER A 333 39.27 4.14 15.62
CA SER A 333 38.74 2.90 16.17
C SER A 333 37.21 2.69 15.91
N ILE A 334 36.43 3.77 15.76
CA ILE A 334 34.98 3.68 15.54
C ILE A 334 34.65 3.30 14.09
N ASN A 335 35.55 3.60 13.15
CA ASN A 335 35.33 3.38 11.71
C ASN A 335 36.12 2.19 11.17
N LYS A 336 36.71 1.37 12.03
CA LYS A 336 37.41 0.14 11.61
C LYS A 336 36.42 -0.81 10.93
N LYS A 337 36.85 -1.38 9.80
CA LYS A 337 36.08 -2.35 9.01
C LYS A 337 36.99 -3.34 8.30
N LEU A 338 36.43 -4.40 7.78
CA LEU A 338 37.13 -5.32 6.89
C LEU A 338 37.36 -4.67 5.51
N PRO A 339 38.41 -5.10 4.77
CA PRO A 339 38.58 -4.67 3.38
C PRO A 339 37.33 -4.87 2.56
N ASN A 340 36.92 -3.87 1.77
CA ASN A 340 35.68 -3.91 1.01
C ASN A 340 35.55 -5.12 0.09
N GLU A 341 36.67 -5.59 -0.49
CA GLU A 341 36.72 -6.74 -1.39
C GLU A 341 37.04 -8.08 -0.67
N ILE A 342 36.88 -8.16 0.66
CA ILE A 342 37.23 -9.35 1.46
C ILE A 342 36.57 -10.63 0.97
N LEU A 343 35.37 -10.54 0.42
CA LEU A 343 34.60 -11.69 -0.10
C LEU A 343 35.18 -12.27 -1.41
N ASN A 344 36.11 -11.57 -2.06
CA ASN A 344 36.81 -12.09 -3.24
C ASN A 344 38.17 -12.74 -2.90
N TRP A 345 38.60 -12.69 -1.62
CA TRP A 345 39.86 -13.28 -1.18
C TRP A 345 39.74 -14.80 -1.04
N ASN A 346 40.86 -15.51 -1.21
CA ASN A 346 40.93 -16.92 -0.89
C ASN A 346 40.66 -17.18 0.60
N ILE A 347 40.02 -18.28 0.91
CA ILE A 347 39.51 -18.61 2.26
C ILE A 347 40.65 -18.61 3.29
N ASP A 348 41.81 -19.15 2.97
CA ASP A 348 42.95 -19.19 3.90
C ASP A 348 43.48 -17.78 4.24
N ALA A 349 43.43 -16.86 3.30
CA ALA A 349 43.78 -15.47 3.55
C ALA A 349 42.75 -14.80 4.45
N ILE A 350 41.43 -15.03 4.23
CA ILE A 350 40.37 -14.52 5.10
C ILE A 350 40.54 -15.04 6.54
N LYS A 351 40.81 -16.35 6.69
CA LYS A 351 41.06 -16.97 8.00
C LYS A 351 42.33 -16.42 8.64
N SER A 352 43.39 -16.16 7.87
CA SER A 352 44.64 -15.56 8.33
C SER A 352 44.44 -14.11 8.81
N LEU A 353 43.58 -13.32 8.10
CA LEU A 353 43.19 -11.99 8.55
C LEU A 353 42.45 -12.06 9.90
N ILE A 354 41.51 -12.99 10.04
CA ILE A 354 40.81 -13.22 11.31
C ILE A 354 41.79 -13.60 12.42
N ALA A 355 42.76 -14.45 12.14
CA ALA A 355 43.82 -14.81 13.09
C ALA A 355 44.61 -13.59 13.56
N GLY A 356 44.92 -12.66 12.66
CA GLY A 356 45.56 -11.39 13.00
C GLY A 356 44.71 -10.52 13.95
N ILE A 357 43.38 -10.46 13.72
CA ILE A 357 42.45 -9.77 14.63
C ILE A 357 42.40 -10.49 16.00
N ILE A 358 42.42 -11.82 16.02
CA ILE A 358 42.44 -12.58 17.27
C ILE A 358 43.71 -12.27 18.05
N ASP A 359 44.85 -12.25 17.38
CA ASP A 359 46.17 -12.03 18.03
C ASP A 359 46.37 -10.59 18.51
N SER A 360 45.65 -9.62 17.91
CA SER A 360 45.62 -8.24 18.41
C SER A 360 44.53 -8.07 19.50
N ASP A 361 43.28 -7.93 19.14
CA ASP A 361 42.15 -7.57 19.98
C ASP A 361 41.43 -8.75 20.65
N GLY A 362 41.72 -10.00 20.25
CA GLY A 362 41.10 -11.19 20.83
C GLY A 362 41.53 -11.50 22.24
N ASN A 363 40.59 -11.90 23.09
CA ASN A 363 40.83 -12.43 24.44
C ASN A 363 40.22 -13.83 24.57
N ILE A 364 41.02 -14.82 24.94
CA ILE A 364 40.53 -16.17 25.23
C ILE A 364 40.37 -16.31 26.74
N ASN A 365 39.14 -16.63 27.14
CA ASN A 365 38.79 -16.79 28.54
C ASN A 365 39.49 -18.04 29.13
N SER A 366 40.35 -17.85 30.15
CA SER A 366 41.15 -18.88 30.76
C SER A 366 40.35 -19.98 31.47
N ARG A 367 39.04 -19.79 31.73
CA ARG A 367 38.20 -20.79 32.40
C ARG A 367 37.48 -21.71 31.43
N ASN A 368 37.01 -21.16 30.27
CA ASN A 368 36.10 -21.87 29.34
C ASN A 368 36.55 -21.85 27.86
N GLY A 369 37.69 -21.26 27.54
CA GLY A 369 38.24 -21.21 26.19
C GLY A 369 37.48 -20.39 25.17
N ILE A 370 36.48 -19.62 25.60
CA ILE A 370 35.68 -18.80 24.66
C ILE A 370 36.48 -17.58 24.22
N LEU A 371 36.65 -17.44 22.92
CA LEU A 371 37.18 -16.23 22.29
C LEU A 371 36.20 -15.06 22.44
N THR A 372 36.75 -13.90 22.79
CA THR A 372 36.00 -12.63 22.85
C THR A 372 36.80 -11.55 22.11
N ILE A 373 36.23 -10.94 21.08
CA ILE A 373 36.73 -9.74 20.41
C ILE A 373 35.85 -8.57 20.82
N ARG A 374 36.46 -7.46 21.26
CA ARG A 374 35.72 -6.23 21.64
C ARG A 374 36.20 -5.07 20.80
N THR A 375 35.26 -4.34 20.21
CA THR A 375 35.51 -3.14 19.41
C THR A 375 34.41 -2.11 19.62
N ILE A 376 34.72 -0.84 19.32
CA ILE A 376 33.73 0.24 19.27
C ILE A 376 33.19 0.44 17.85
N SER A 377 33.64 -0.35 16.87
CA SER A 377 33.10 -0.37 15.52
C SER A 377 31.94 -1.33 15.40
N TYR A 378 30.75 -0.79 15.13
CA TYR A 378 29.53 -1.57 14.83
C TYR A 378 29.73 -2.39 13.55
N GLU A 379 30.21 -1.73 12.49
CA GLU A 379 30.44 -2.31 11.17
C GLU A 379 31.37 -3.53 11.24
N LEU A 380 32.59 -3.36 11.81
CA LEU A 380 33.54 -4.45 11.95
C LEU A 380 32.95 -5.66 12.68
N THR A 381 32.15 -5.41 13.73
CA THR A 381 31.53 -6.49 14.50
C THR A 381 30.54 -7.28 13.68
N GLN A 382 29.72 -6.61 12.85
CA GLN A 382 28.74 -7.27 11.97
C GLN A 382 29.45 -8.09 10.89
N GLN A 383 30.42 -7.49 10.20
CA GLN A 383 31.21 -8.15 9.17
C GLN A 383 31.95 -9.41 9.71
N LEU A 384 32.59 -9.31 10.88
CA LEU A 384 33.21 -10.45 11.53
C LEU A 384 32.21 -11.52 11.93
N GLY A 385 31.08 -11.13 12.53
CA GLY A 385 30.03 -12.06 12.94
C GLY A 385 29.51 -12.90 11.78
N GLU A 386 29.37 -12.29 10.64
CA GLU A 386 28.90 -12.97 9.43
C GLU A 386 30.00 -13.88 8.83
N LEU A 387 31.24 -13.43 8.74
CA LEU A 387 32.37 -14.27 8.27
C LEU A 387 32.60 -15.48 9.18
N PHE A 388 32.54 -15.31 10.49
CA PHE A 388 32.69 -16.41 11.45
C PHE A 388 31.65 -17.49 11.25
N ARG A 389 30.37 -17.09 11.04
CA ARG A 389 29.30 -18.05 10.76
C ARG A 389 29.49 -18.73 9.41
N LYS A 390 29.77 -17.93 8.37
CA LYS A 390 29.94 -18.43 7.00
C LYS A 390 31.09 -19.43 6.85
N LEU A 391 32.22 -19.11 7.42
CA LEU A 391 33.39 -19.98 7.38
C LEU A 391 33.31 -21.12 8.38
N ASN A 392 32.21 -21.23 9.13
CA ASN A 392 31.99 -22.23 10.16
C ASN A 392 33.16 -22.30 11.16
N ILE A 393 33.67 -21.13 11.56
CA ILE A 393 34.83 -21.05 12.50
C ILE A 393 34.47 -21.62 13.85
N GLY A 394 33.17 -21.54 14.21
CA GLY A 394 32.59 -22.08 15.41
C GLY A 394 31.33 -21.37 15.82
N LYS A 395 30.71 -21.81 16.92
CA LYS A 395 29.48 -21.21 17.45
C LYS A 395 29.73 -19.77 17.85
N THR A 396 29.15 -18.84 17.09
CA THR A 396 29.46 -17.40 17.16
C THR A 396 28.24 -16.61 17.61
N ARG A 397 28.46 -15.62 18.46
CA ARG A 397 27.46 -14.66 18.91
C ARG A 397 27.99 -13.24 18.86
N VAL A 398 27.26 -12.32 18.26
CA VAL A 398 27.48 -10.87 18.35
C VAL A 398 26.58 -10.30 19.43
N SER A 399 27.09 -9.37 20.24
CA SER A 399 26.30 -8.74 21.32
C SER A 399 26.82 -7.33 21.63
N PHE A 400 25.93 -6.52 22.22
CA PHE A 400 26.27 -5.18 22.69
C PHE A 400 26.67 -5.24 24.16
N ALA A 401 27.90 -4.83 24.47
CA ALA A 401 28.42 -4.84 25.84
C ALA A 401 28.03 -3.58 26.62
N GLY A 402 27.47 -2.54 25.96
CA GLY A 402 27.14 -1.25 26.55
C GLY A 402 28.37 -0.39 26.81
N LYS A 403 28.20 0.75 27.48
CA LYS A 403 29.30 1.62 27.92
C LYS A 403 29.98 1.00 29.14
N TYR A 404 31.19 0.53 28.96
CA TYR A 404 31.94 -0.21 30.00
C TYR A 404 32.69 0.75 30.93
N ASN A 405 32.68 0.46 32.24
CA ASN A 405 33.60 1.06 33.20
C ASN A 405 34.91 0.26 33.21
N SER A 406 36.06 0.86 32.85
CA SER A 406 37.33 0.22 33.00
C SER A 406 37.64 -0.02 34.49
N ILE A 407 38.54 -0.97 34.78
CA ILE A 407 39.04 -1.25 36.14
C ILE A 407 39.57 0.03 36.82
N ASN A 408 40.00 1.03 36.02
CA ASN A 408 40.53 2.30 36.48
C ASN A 408 39.47 3.45 36.51
N GLY A 409 38.15 3.13 36.46
CA GLY A 409 37.08 4.13 36.61
C GLY A 409 36.75 4.93 35.34
N TYR A 410 37.43 4.71 34.22
CA TYR A 410 37.11 5.40 32.96
C TYR A 410 35.91 4.76 32.28
N LYS A 411 34.85 5.57 32.00
CA LYS A 411 33.72 5.15 31.15
C LYS A 411 34.11 5.30 29.67
N SER A 412 33.83 4.28 28.87
CA SER A 412 33.93 4.41 27.42
C SER A 412 32.93 5.48 26.95
N LYS A 413 33.41 6.40 26.09
CA LYS A 413 32.54 7.42 25.47
C LYS A 413 31.59 6.78 24.46
N ASN A 414 32.02 5.69 23.84
CA ASN A 414 31.29 4.97 22.79
C ASN A 414 30.74 3.63 23.29
N GLU A 415 29.68 3.14 22.65
CA GLU A 415 29.19 1.77 22.85
C GLU A 415 30.26 0.77 22.46
N ILE A 416 30.37 -0.32 23.19
CA ILE A 416 31.28 -1.43 22.93
C ILE A 416 30.46 -2.58 22.36
N TYR A 417 30.90 -3.10 21.22
CA TYR A 417 30.37 -4.30 20.58
C TYR A 417 31.30 -5.48 20.89
N ARG A 418 30.70 -6.66 20.98
CA ARG A 418 31.40 -7.85 21.36
C ARG A 418 31.02 -9.03 20.49
N LEU A 419 32.00 -9.65 19.87
CA LEU A 419 31.89 -10.96 19.24
C LEU A 419 32.43 -12.00 20.21
N THR A 420 31.65 -13.07 20.48
CA THR A 420 32.10 -14.24 21.22
C THR A 420 32.00 -15.47 20.32
N CYS A 421 33.04 -16.31 20.32
CA CYS A 421 33.06 -17.52 19.51
C CYS A 421 33.70 -18.67 20.28
N ARG A 422 33.12 -19.85 20.17
CA ARG A 422 33.79 -21.09 20.47
C ARG A 422 34.44 -21.60 19.19
N ILE A 423 35.74 -21.49 19.06
CA ILE A 423 36.45 -21.88 17.86
C ILE A 423 36.43 -23.41 17.73
N GLU A 424 36.02 -23.89 16.56
CA GLU A 424 35.94 -25.31 16.19
C GLU A 424 36.83 -25.65 14.97
N ASP A 425 37.36 -24.62 14.30
CA ASP A 425 38.19 -24.75 13.09
C ASP A 425 39.69 -24.83 13.46
N ASP A 426 40.28 -25.97 13.21
CA ASP A 426 41.69 -26.28 13.56
C ASP A 426 42.71 -25.40 12.83
N PHE A 427 42.35 -24.72 11.73
CA PHE A 427 43.23 -23.77 11.04
C PHE A 427 43.84 -22.73 11.99
N PHE A 428 43.08 -22.30 13.01
CA PHE A 428 43.49 -21.26 13.94
C PHE A 428 44.57 -21.71 14.90
N ILE A 429 44.80 -23.03 15.11
CA ILE A 429 45.92 -23.53 15.91
C ILE A 429 47.24 -23.10 15.29
N PHE A 430 47.31 -23.06 13.97
CA PHE A 430 48.55 -22.71 13.24
C PHE A 430 48.59 -21.22 12.84
N ALA A 431 47.46 -20.63 12.69
CA ALA A 431 47.33 -19.25 12.20
C ALA A 431 47.42 -18.19 13.31
N SER A 432 46.94 -18.48 14.53
CA SER A 432 46.91 -17.54 15.67
C SER A 432 47.78 -18.01 16.83
N GLU A 433 48.66 -17.14 17.33
CA GLU A 433 49.49 -17.40 18.53
C GLU A 433 48.61 -17.59 19.76
N LYS A 434 47.61 -16.73 20.00
CA LYS A 434 46.73 -16.80 21.17
C LYS A 434 45.89 -18.08 21.18
N VAL A 435 45.45 -18.57 20.02
CA VAL A 435 44.72 -19.86 19.92
C VAL A 435 45.70 -21.03 20.21
N PHE A 436 46.90 -21.01 19.64
CA PHE A 436 47.92 -22.02 19.88
C PHE A 436 48.27 -22.14 21.35
N GLU A 437 48.57 -21.04 22.03
CA GLU A 437 48.89 -20.97 23.45
C GLU A 437 47.77 -21.52 24.34
N ASN A 438 46.51 -21.36 23.90
CA ASN A 438 45.33 -21.75 24.66
C ASN A 438 44.56 -22.97 24.06
N LYS A 439 45.20 -23.73 23.14
CA LYS A 439 44.54 -24.82 22.38
C LYS A 439 43.82 -25.85 23.27
N ASN A 440 44.42 -26.22 24.42
CA ASN A 440 43.82 -27.18 25.35
C ASN A 440 42.51 -26.68 26.00
N LEU A 441 42.29 -25.38 26.06
CA LEU A 441 41.10 -24.76 26.60
C LEU A 441 40.07 -24.49 25.49
N VAL A 442 40.50 -24.05 24.34
CA VAL A 442 39.65 -23.67 23.19
C VAL A 442 38.87 -24.88 22.67
N TYR A 443 39.58 -26.03 22.50
CA TYR A 443 39.00 -27.25 21.91
C TYR A 443 38.43 -28.25 22.96
N LYS A 444 38.40 -27.87 24.25
CA LYS A 444 37.79 -28.70 25.29
C LYS A 444 36.28 -28.67 25.20
N LYS A 445 35.62 -29.81 24.91
CA LYS A 445 34.17 -29.94 25.02
C LYS A 445 33.71 -29.69 26.48
N MET A 446 32.82 -28.73 26.70
CA MET A 446 32.20 -28.48 28.00
C MET A 446 30.69 -28.70 27.84
N ASP A 447 30.13 -29.65 28.59
CA ASP A 447 28.68 -29.91 28.59
C ASP A 447 27.93 -28.69 29.15
N GLY A 448 26.81 -28.33 28.52
CA GLY A 448 25.86 -27.34 29.04
C GLY A 448 26.01 -25.89 28.52
N ILE A 449 26.94 -25.55 27.64
CA ILE A 449 27.07 -24.19 27.07
C ILE A 449 26.33 -24.05 25.72
N ASP A 450 25.98 -25.18 25.11
CA ASP A 450 25.45 -25.23 23.75
C ASP A 450 24.06 -24.60 23.59
N GLY A 451 23.19 -24.66 24.58
CA GLY A 451 21.82 -24.08 24.51
C GLY A 451 21.76 -22.56 24.44
N ARG A 452 22.87 -21.83 24.53
CA ARG A 452 22.92 -20.37 24.41
C ARG A 452 23.02 -19.91 22.95
N PHE A 453 23.27 -20.80 22.01
CA PHE A 453 23.55 -20.49 20.61
C PHE A 453 22.49 -21.04 19.63
N GLU A 454 21.40 -21.61 20.11
CA GLU A 454 20.51 -22.46 19.28
C GLU A 454 19.15 -21.88 18.89
N THR A 455 18.82 -20.62 19.22
CA THR A 455 17.49 -20.10 18.91
C THR A 455 17.55 -18.70 18.29
N ASN A 456 16.76 -18.52 17.21
CA ASN A 456 16.54 -17.23 16.55
C ASN A 456 15.68 -16.26 17.37
N LYS A 457 15.40 -16.61 18.64
CA LYS A 457 14.58 -15.79 19.55
C LYS A 457 15.28 -14.49 19.91
N LEU A 458 14.51 -13.42 19.90
CA LEU A 458 14.95 -12.13 20.38
C LEU A 458 15.39 -12.22 21.85
N HIS A 459 16.57 -11.69 22.12
CA HIS A 459 17.19 -11.64 23.43
C HIS A 459 17.22 -10.22 24.00
N LYS A 460 17.38 -9.23 23.12
CA LYS A 460 17.48 -7.83 23.52
C LYS A 460 16.88 -6.93 22.43
N ILE A 461 16.15 -5.93 22.90
CA ILE A 461 15.60 -4.85 22.10
C ILE A 461 16.09 -3.55 22.74
N LYS A 462 16.64 -2.62 21.97
CA LYS A 462 17.15 -1.33 22.49
C LYS A 462 16.76 -0.22 21.53
N GLU A 463 16.17 0.84 22.06
CA GLU A 463 15.95 2.08 21.33
C GLU A 463 17.24 2.88 21.20
N TRP A 464 17.42 3.52 20.05
CA TRP A 464 18.46 4.46 19.74
C TRP A 464 17.88 5.83 19.45
N ASP A 465 18.70 6.86 19.60
CA ASP A 465 18.32 8.22 19.23
C ASP A 465 18.06 8.35 17.73
N VAL A 466 17.33 9.39 17.35
CA VAL A 466 17.00 9.69 15.95
C VAL A 466 18.30 9.96 15.18
N PRO A 467 18.58 9.24 14.09
CA PRO A 467 19.76 9.48 13.25
C PRO A 467 19.55 10.68 12.33
N GLU A 468 20.63 11.23 11.78
CA GLU A 468 20.52 12.30 10.78
C GLU A 468 19.91 11.78 9.46
N TYR A 469 20.31 10.59 9.03
CA TYR A 469 19.82 9.95 7.80
C TYR A 469 19.49 8.48 8.03
N VAL A 470 18.50 8.00 7.25
CA VAL A 470 18.19 6.58 7.07
C VAL A 470 18.20 6.24 5.59
N TYR A 471 18.40 4.96 5.28
CA TYR A 471 18.70 4.48 3.94
C TYR A 471 17.71 3.39 3.51
N ASP A 472 17.45 3.31 2.19
CA ASP A 472 16.69 2.23 1.59
C ASP A 472 17.23 1.90 0.20
N ILE A 473 17.00 0.66 -0.26
CA ILE A 473 17.32 0.22 -1.63
C ILE A 473 16.12 -0.45 -2.27
N THR A 474 16.04 -0.34 -3.60
CA THR A 474 14.99 -1.02 -4.38
C THR A 474 15.64 -2.11 -5.24
N THR A 475 15.16 -3.35 -5.09
CA THR A 475 15.63 -4.52 -5.86
C THR A 475 14.59 -4.96 -6.89
N GLU A 476 15.01 -5.70 -7.94
CA GLU A 476 14.09 -6.24 -8.95
C GLU A 476 13.07 -7.23 -8.40
N THR A 477 13.44 -7.99 -7.39
CA THR A 477 12.55 -8.98 -6.76
C THR A 477 11.56 -8.33 -5.81
N GLY A 478 11.75 -7.06 -5.44
CA GLY A 478 10.99 -6.38 -4.40
C GLY A 478 11.21 -6.97 -2.99
N HIS A 479 12.12 -7.93 -2.85
CA HIS A 479 12.36 -8.70 -1.63
C HIS A 479 13.54 -8.22 -0.80
N PHE A 480 14.12 -7.11 -1.12
CA PHE A 480 14.84 -6.33 -0.13
C PHE A 480 13.81 -5.48 0.62
N HIS A 481 12.95 -6.16 1.38
CA HIS A 481 12.03 -5.65 2.38
C HIS A 481 11.29 -4.32 2.09
N CYS A 482 10.60 -4.20 0.93
CA CYS A 482 9.61 -3.16 0.70
C CYS A 482 8.22 -3.80 0.61
N GLN A 483 7.31 -3.45 1.52
CA GLN A 483 5.90 -3.84 1.42
C GLN A 483 5.19 -2.92 0.42
N GLY A 484 4.81 -3.46 -0.75
CA GLY A 484 3.89 -2.81 -1.67
C GLY A 484 2.44 -3.05 -1.23
N LEU A 485 1.64 -1.99 -1.08
CA LEU A 485 0.19 -2.09 -0.94
C LEU A 485 -0.44 -2.13 -2.33
N ILE A 486 -1.37 -3.06 -2.57
CA ILE A 486 -2.26 -3.01 -3.73
C ILE A 486 -3.56 -2.37 -3.29
N GLN A 487 -4.06 -1.49 -4.15
CA GLN A 487 -5.34 -0.85 -3.98
C GLN A 487 -6.33 -1.44 -4.99
N HIS A 488 -7.55 -1.70 -4.50
CA HIS A 488 -8.63 -2.30 -5.26
C HIS A 488 -9.83 -1.36 -5.27
N ASN A 489 -10.76 -1.58 -6.21
CA ASN A 489 -12.03 -0.91 -6.25
C ASN A 489 -12.94 -1.36 -5.09
N CYS A 490 -14.19 -0.87 -5.06
CA CYS A 490 -15.16 -1.07 -3.98
C CYS A 490 -15.25 -2.50 -3.44
N PHE A 491 -15.28 -2.66 -2.11
CA PHE A 491 -15.41 -3.94 -1.43
C PHE A 491 -16.49 -3.91 -0.36
N ASN A 492 -17.21 -5.02 -0.21
CA ASN A 492 -18.09 -5.31 0.91
C ASN A 492 -17.37 -6.18 1.93
N TYR A 493 -17.23 -5.64 3.14
CA TYR A 493 -16.74 -6.35 4.31
C TYR A 493 -17.89 -6.72 5.23
N SER A 494 -17.66 -7.65 6.13
CA SER A 494 -18.61 -8.00 7.18
C SER A 494 -18.14 -7.51 8.54
N ALA A 495 -18.99 -6.77 9.23
CA ALA A 495 -18.78 -6.41 10.62
C ALA A 495 -18.77 -7.65 11.54
N TYR A 496 -19.36 -8.77 11.10
CA TYR A 496 -19.31 -10.07 11.77
C TYR A 496 -17.90 -10.64 11.89
N ASP A 497 -17.05 -10.42 10.87
CA ASP A 497 -15.64 -10.85 10.93
C ASP A 497 -14.91 -10.11 12.07
N ILE A 498 -15.21 -8.82 12.30
CA ILE A 498 -14.62 -8.06 13.41
C ILE A 498 -15.15 -8.59 14.75
N LEU A 499 -16.46 -8.88 14.85
CA LEU A 499 -17.07 -9.44 16.05
C LEU A 499 -16.45 -10.78 16.44
N THR A 500 -16.16 -11.65 15.48
CA THR A 500 -15.72 -13.03 15.71
C THR A 500 -14.20 -13.22 15.72
N LYS A 501 -13.45 -12.44 14.94
CA LYS A 501 -11.99 -12.56 14.78
C LYS A 501 -11.21 -11.46 15.50
N GLY A 502 -11.85 -10.32 15.83
CA GLY A 502 -11.15 -9.10 16.19
C GLY A 502 -10.38 -8.54 15.00
N LEU A 503 -9.21 -7.94 15.25
CA LEU A 503 -8.33 -7.41 14.20
C LEU A 503 -6.96 -8.12 14.20
N PRO A 504 -6.88 -9.36 13.71
CA PRO A 504 -5.65 -10.15 13.71
C PRO A 504 -4.58 -9.58 12.76
N MET A 505 -4.98 -8.75 11.77
CA MET A 505 -4.08 -8.10 10.81
C MET A 505 -3.30 -6.92 11.42
N ILE A 506 -3.68 -6.41 12.58
CA ILE A 506 -2.91 -5.39 13.28
C ILE A 506 -1.71 -6.06 13.92
N LYS A 507 -0.56 -5.95 13.26
CA LYS A 507 0.68 -6.65 13.66
C LYS A 507 1.21 -6.25 15.05
N LYS A 508 0.81 -5.08 15.55
CA LYS A 508 1.29 -4.50 16.82
C LYS A 508 0.58 -5.03 18.07
N VAL A 509 -0.73 -5.18 17.97
CA VAL A 509 -1.56 -5.62 19.08
C VAL A 509 -2.60 -6.56 18.49
N LYS A 510 -2.49 -7.87 18.74
CA LYS A 510 -3.56 -8.81 18.39
C LYS A 510 -4.81 -8.34 19.13
N SER A 511 -5.71 -7.69 18.40
CA SER A 511 -7.01 -7.33 18.93
C SER A 511 -7.88 -8.59 18.94
N ILE A 512 -8.17 -9.09 20.11
CA ILE A 512 -9.09 -10.22 20.29
C ILE A 512 -10.53 -9.79 19.97
N PRO A 513 -11.46 -10.72 19.70
CA PRO A 513 -12.87 -10.43 19.53
C PRO A 513 -13.41 -9.47 20.60
N PRO A 514 -14.12 -8.41 20.21
CA PRO A 514 -14.59 -7.39 21.15
C PRO A 514 -15.73 -7.91 22.01
N LYS A 515 -15.68 -7.65 23.32
CA LYS A 515 -16.72 -8.06 24.28
C LYS A 515 -17.74 -6.96 24.57
N HIS A 516 -17.44 -5.72 24.21
CA HIS A 516 -18.20 -4.53 24.55
C HIS A 516 -18.36 -3.64 23.33
N LEU A 517 -19.45 -2.88 23.27
CA LEU A 517 -19.77 -1.96 22.17
C LEU A 517 -18.65 -0.95 21.93
N HIS A 518 -18.12 -0.35 23.00
CA HIS A 518 -17.00 0.58 22.92
C HIS A 518 -15.77 -0.06 22.25
N ALA A 519 -15.40 -1.29 22.62
CA ALA A 519 -14.27 -2.00 22.02
C ALA A 519 -14.54 -2.36 20.55
N PHE A 520 -15.77 -2.80 20.24
CA PHE A 520 -16.19 -3.08 18.86
C PHE A 520 -16.10 -1.83 17.98
N LYS A 521 -16.65 -0.71 18.44
CA LYS A 521 -16.59 0.58 17.73
C LYS A 521 -15.15 0.99 17.44
N SER A 522 -14.26 0.89 18.43
CA SER A 522 -12.83 1.23 18.26
C SER A 522 -12.14 0.31 17.25
N GLN A 523 -12.42 -0.99 17.26
CA GLN A 523 -11.90 -1.92 16.27
C GLN A 523 -12.47 -1.66 14.87
N LEU A 524 -13.75 -1.33 14.77
CA LEU A 524 -14.42 -0.97 13.53
C LEU A 524 -13.77 0.24 12.86
N GLU A 525 -13.47 1.29 13.61
CA GLU A 525 -12.78 2.48 13.13
C GLU A 525 -11.38 2.15 12.60
N GLN A 526 -10.61 1.37 13.36
CA GLN A 526 -9.30 0.89 12.93
C GLN A 526 -9.38 0.03 11.68
N PHE A 527 -10.40 -0.83 11.58
CA PHE A 527 -10.64 -1.65 10.40
C PHE A 527 -10.92 -0.77 9.16
N VAL A 528 -11.80 0.24 9.29
CA VAL A 528 -12.11 1.17 8.20
C VAL A 528 -10.86 1.89 7.72
N ILE A 529 -9.97 2.32 8.63
CA ILE A 529 -8.67 2.93 8.27
C ILE A 529 -7.82 1.94 7.47
N ILE A 530 -7.68 0.70 7.94
CA ILE A 530 -6.88 -0.33 7.26
C ILE A 530 -7.47 -0.64 5.89
N ALA A 531 -8.77 -0.91 5.82
CA ALA A 531 -9.47 -1.24 4.59
C ALA A 531 -9.39 -0.11 3.56
N SER A 532 -9.65 1.14 3.97
CA SER A 532 -9.62 2.30 3.08
C SER A 532 -8.21 2.64 2.57
N ASN A 533 -7.15 2.34 3.35
CA ASN A 533 -5.77 2.48 2.89
C ASN A 533 -5.29 1.29 2.04
N SER A 534 -6.00 0.17 2.09
CA SER A 534 -5.72 -1.02 1.27
C SER A 534 -6.54 -1.06 -0.02
N THR A 535 -7.58 -0.20 -0.15
CA THR A 535 -8.50 -0.16 -1.29
C THR A 535 -8.74 1.27 -1.74
N LEU A 536 -8.85 1.53 -3.03
CA LEU A 536 -9.14 2.89 -3.57
C LEU A 536 -10.63 3.22 -3.59
N GLY A 537 -11.50 2.22 -3.65
CA GLY A 537 -12.93 2.38 -3.71
C GLY A 537 -13.60 2.37 -2.33
N ALA A 538 -14.89 1.99 -2.32
CA ALA A 538 -15.69 1.97 -1.10
C ALA A 538 -15.33 0.82 -0.17
N THR A 539 -15.46 1.10 1.13
CA THR A 539 -15.44 0.14 2.24
C THR A 539 -16.88 -0.08 2.71
N GLY A 540 -17.58 -1.02 2.07
CA GLY A 540 -18.98 -1.33 2.40
C GLY A 540 -19.06 -2.15 3.70
N LEU A 541 -19.99 -1.79 4.58
CA LEU A 541 -20.30 -2.45 5.85
C LEU A 541 -21.81 -2.70 5.93
N ALA A 542 -22.33 -3.45 4.96
CA ALA A 542 -23.76 -3.63 4.76
C ALA A 542 -24.48 -4.25 5.97
N ASP A 543 -23.83 -5.11 6.72
CA ASP A 543 -24.38 -5.83 7.88
C ASP A 543 -24.16 -5.11 9.24
N LEU A 544 -23.58 -3.92 9.26
CA LEU A 544 -23.14 -3.27 10.50
C LEU A 544 -24.25 -3.12 11.54
N LEU A 545 -25.45 -2.65 11.14
CA LEU A 545 -26.56 -2.43 12.07
C LEU A 545 -27.12 -3.76 12.61
N VAL A 546 -27.09 -4.82 11.78
CA VAL A 546 -27.46 -6.17 12.21
C VAL A 546 -26.48 -6.68 13.27
N ILE A 547 -25.18 -6.51 13.07
CA ILE A 547 -24.13 -6.96 14.01
C ILE A 547 -24.15 -6.13 15.29
N LEU A 548 -24.43 -4.82 15.21
CA LEU A 548 -24.58 -3.95 16.39
C LEU A 548 -25.71 -4.42 17.31
N SER A 549 -26.73 -5.09 16.79
CA SER A 549 -27.84 -5.61 17.60
C SER A 549 -27.37 -6.59 18.69
N TYR A 550 -26.28 -7.31 18.48
CA TYR A 550 -25.65 -8.16 19.49
C TYR A 550 -25.26 -7.38 20.75
N PHE A 551 -24.54 -6.29 20.57
CA PHE A 551 -24.12 -5.43 21.68
C PHE A 551 -25.30 -4.68 22.30
N ALA A 552 -26.21 -4.16 21.46
CA ALA A 552 -27.40 -3.47 21.91
C ALA A 552 -28.27 -4.37 22.80
N LYS A 553 -28.50 -5.62 22.39
CA LYS A 553 -29.24 -6.62 23.18
C LYS A 553 -28.58 -6.85 24.54
N ASN A 554 -27.26 -7.05 24.56
CA ASN A 554 -26.50 -7.25 25.78
C ASN A 554 -26.60 -6.03 26.72
N ILE A 555 -26.43 -4.80 26.18
CA ILE A 555 -26.51 -3.57 26.94
C ILE A 555 -27.94 -3.37 27.52
N LEU A 556 -28.97 -3.57 26.72
CA LEU A 556 -30.37 -3.44 27.16
C LEU A 556 -30.74 -4.46 28.25
N THR A 557 -30.14 -5.66 28.22
CA THR A 557 -30.39 -6.72 29.17
C THR A 557 -29.64 -6.50 30.47
N THR A 558 -28.35 -6.16 30.39
CA THR A 558 -27.46 -6.02 31.55
C THR A 558 -27.45 -4.60 32.14
N LYS A 559 -27.98 -3.63 31.42
CA LYS A 559 -27.87 -2.19 31.68
C LYS A 559 -26.41 -1.76 31.92
N SER A 560 -25.45 -2.34 31.17
CA SER A 560 -24.04 -2.04 31.28
C SER A 560 -23.28 -2.31 29.99
N ASP A 561 -22.17 -1.54 29.77
CA ASP A 561 -21.17 -1.83 28.76
C ASP A 561 -19.79 -1.55 29.35
N ALA A 562 -18.94 -2.56 29.49
CA ALA A 562 -17.64 -2.47 30.17
C ALA A 562 -17.77 -1.89 31.62
N HIS A 563 -17.29 -0.67 31.80
CA HIS A 563 -17.36 0.05 33.08
C HIS A 563 -18.59 0.97 33.22
N TYR A 564 -19.34 1.17 32.12
CA TYR A 564 -20.52 2.01 32.10
C TYR A 564 -21.72 1.25 32.66
N LYS A 565 -22.48 1.90 33.54
CA LYS A 565 -23.74 1.38 34.10
C LYS A 565 -24.87 2.36 33.83
N PHE A 566 -26.02 1.84 33.40
CA PHE A 566 -27.18 2.64 33.00
C PHE A 566 -28.33 2.40 33.98
N GLN A 567 -29.14 3.43 34.22
CA GLN A 567 -30.27 3.35 35.15
C GLN A 567 -31.50 2.79 34.40
N THR A 568 -31.73 3.30 33.20
CA THR A 568 -32.92 2.99 32.40
C THR A 568 -32.52 2.37 31.05
N LYS A 569 -33.51 1.80 30.32
CA LYS A 569 -33.31 1.38 28.93
C LYS A 569 -33.07 2.58 28.01
N GLU A 570 -33.65 3.75 28.34
CA GLU A 570 -33.43 4.99 27.58
C GLU A 570 -31.97 5.43 27.66
N ASP A 571 -31.34 5.40 28.84
CA ASP A 571 -29.92 5.69 28.98
C ASP A 571 -29.06 4.74 28.13
N CYS A 572 -29.46 3.47 28.01
CA CYS A 572 -28.78 2.50 27.14
C CYS A 572 -28.86 2.93 25.65
N TRP A 573 -30.05 3.35 25.19
CA TRP A 573 -30.22 3.80 23.81
C TRP A 573 -29.49 5.11 23.53
N ILE A 574 -29.42 6.02 24.49
CA ILE A 574 -28.64 7.26 24.39
C ILE A 574 -27.15 6.91 24.20
N TYR A 575 -26.62 5.99 25.00
CA TYR A 575 -25.23 5.54 24.89
C TYR A 575 -24.95 4.90 23.52
N ILE A 576 -25.83 4.02 23.04
CA ILE A 576 -25.69 3.38 21.73
C ILE A 576 -25.71 4.43 20.61
N LYS A 577 -26.61 5.42 20.71
CA LYS A 577 -26.71 6.54 19.77
C LYS A 577 -25.39 7.34 19.73
N GLU A 578 -24.81 7.69 20.87
CA GLU A 578 -23.53 8.41 20.96
C GLU A 578 -22.37 7.62 20.34
N MET A 579 -22.35 6.29 20.48
CA MET A 579 -21.35 5.43 19.82
C MET A 579 -21.49 5.48 18.30
N LEU A 580 -22.71 5.48 17.76
CA LEU A 580 -22.97 5.62 16.32
C LEU A 580 -22.59 7.01 15.81
N ILE A 581 -22.94 8.08 16.52
CA ILE A 581 -22.54 9.46 16.18
C ILE A 581 -21.01 9.54 16.07
N SER A 582 -20.31 9.04 17.09
CA SER A 582 -18.85 9.04 17.10
C SER A 582 -18.24 8.29 15.91
N PHE A 583 -18.80 7.14 15.53
CA PHE A 583 -18.37 6.40 14.35
C PHE A 583 -18.62 7.18 13.06
N ILE A 584 -19.80 7.80 12.89
CA ILE A 584 -20.13 8.60 11.69
C ILE A 584 -19.15 9.75 11.52
N TYR A 585 -18.81 10.47 12.61
CA TYR A 585 -17.79 11.50 12.54
C TYR A 585 -16.41 10.95 12.18
N SER A 586 -16.00 9.81 12.76
CA SER A 586 -14.71 9.20 12.48
C SER A 586 -14.53 8.88 11.00
N VAL A 587 -15.57 8.41 10.29
CA VAL A 587 -15.47 8.08 8.85
C VAL A 587 -15.58 9.30 7.93
N ASN A 588 -15.87 10.50 8.46
CA ASN A 588 -15.85 11.76 7.71
C ASN A 588 -14.51 12.52 7.86
N PHE A 589 -13.58 12.05 8.72
CA PHE A 589 -12.23 12.61 8.77
C PHE A 589 -11.37 12.11 7.61
N SER A 590 -10.37 12.92 7.24
CA SER A 590 -9.39 12.59 6.21
C SER A 590 -8.38 11.54 6.73
N LEU A 591 -8.80 10.29 6.80
CA LEU A 591 -8.01 9.16 7.31
C LEU A 591 -7.18 8.45 6.23
N ARG A 592 -7.35 8.83 4.96
CA ARG A 592 -6.72 8.25 3.79
C ARG A 592 -6.11 9.35 2.93
N GLY A 593 -4.86 9.74 3.23
CA GLY A 593 -4.30 10.95 2.61
C GLY A 593 -5.22 12.13 2.91
N ASN A 594 -5.62 12.91 1.90
CA ASN A 594 -6.59 14.01 2.05
C ASN A 594 -8.04 13.57 1.80
N GLN A 595 -8.36 12.29 1.88
CA GLN A 595 -9.68 11.75 1.62
C GLN A 595 -10.29 11.08 2.85
N SER A 596 -11.59 11.25 3.03
CA SER A 596 -12.35 10.45 3.99
C SER A 596 -12.51 9.02 3.47
N PRO A 597 -12.55 8.01 4.35
CA PRO A 597 -12.89 6.64 3.96
C PRO A 597 -14.25 6.59 3.28
N PHE A 598 -14.29 6.04 2.08
CA PHE A 598 -15.56 5.87 1.37
C PHE A 598 -16.37 4.72 1.98
N THR A 599 -17.13 4.99 3.05
CA THR A 599 -17.95 4.00 3.73
C THR A 599 -19.38 3.95 3.21
N ASN A 600 -19.99 2.77 3.25
CA ASN A 600 -21.41 2.54 2.93
C ASN A 600 -22.06 1.70 4.02
N LEU A 601 -23.29 2.07 4.40
CA LEU A 601 -24.18 1.32 5.28
C LEU A 601 -25.52 1.08 4.62
N SER A 602 -26.16 -0.05 4.94
CA SER A 602 -27.47 -0.41 4.42
C SER A 602 -28.50 -0.53 5.53
N VAL A 603 -29.76 -0.18 5.20
CA VAL A 603 -30.95 -0.41 6.00
C VAL A 603 -31.93 -1.27 5.20
N TYR A 604 -32.67 -2.12 5.86
CA TYR A 604 -33.35 -3.25 5.24
C TYR A 604 -34.83 -3.32 5.66
N ASP A 605 -35.67 -3.73 4.74
CA ASP A 605 -37.06 -4.11 5.03
C ASP A 605 -37.14 -5.45 5.80
N LYS A 606 -38.32 -5.81 6.26
CA LYS A 606 -38.55 -7.01 7.07
C LYS A 606 -38.20 -8.32 6.34
N TYR A 607 -38.31 -8.39 5.02
CA TYR A 607 -37.94 -9.60 4.25
C TYR A 607 -36.44 -9.79 4.13
N PHE A 608 -35.71 -8.72 3.84
CA PHE A 608 -34.24 -8.74 3.88
C PHE A 608 -33.73 -9.01 5.30
N LEU A 609 -34.32 -8.37 6.33
CA LEU A 609 -33.95 -8.64 7.73
C LEU A 609 -34.24 -10.07 8.13
N GLY A 610 -35.41 -10.62 7.75
CA GLY A 610 -35.76 -12.02 8.04
C GLY A 610 -34.68 -13.00 7.53
N LYS A 611 -34.18 -12.76 6.31
CA LYS A 611 -33.10 -13.57 5.72
C LYS A 611 -31.74 -13.32 6.39
N LEU A 612 -31.31 -12.08 6.51
CA LEU A 612 -30.03 -11.71 7.13
C LEU A 612 -29.94 -12.20 8.60
N CYS A 613 -30.98 -11.98 9.40
CA CYS A 613 -31.01 -12.41 10.79
C CYS A 613 -31.03 -13.93 10.94
N GLY A 614 -31.63 -14.66 9.96
CA GLY A 614 -31.62 -16.12 9.94
C GLY A 614 -30.23 -16.72 9.63
N ASP A 615 -29.39 -15.99 8.91
CA ASP A 615 -28.07 -16.45 8.48
C ASP A 615 -26.95 -16.21 9.52
N TYR A 616 -27.19 -15.32 10.51
CA TYR A 616 -26.17 -15.02 11.54
C TYR A 616 -26.41 -15.80 12.85
N LEU A 617 -25.33 -16.39 13.34
CA LEU A 617 -25.26 -16.97 14.69
C LEU A 617 -24.18 -16.21 15.47
N PHE A 618 -24.56 -15.48 16.51
CA PHE A 618 -23.65 -14.74 17.36
C PHE A 618 -22.78 -15.64 18.24
N PRO A 619 -21.65 -15.14 18.79
CA PRO A 619 -20.73 -15.95 19.62
C PRO A 619 -21.38 -16.59 20.85
N ASP A 620 -22.48 -16.05 21.33
CA ASP A 620 -23.28 -16.61 22.46
C ASP A 620 -24.34 -17.63 22.03
N GLY A 621 -24.41 -17.95 20.72
CA GLY A 621 -25.41 -18.89 20.17
C GLY A 621 -26.77 -18.25 19.88
N SER A 622 -26.95 -16.93 20.08
CA SER A 622 -28.17 -16.22 19.74
C SER A 622 -28.16 -15.74 18.29
N SER A 623 -29.36 -15.50 17.73
CA SER A 623 -29.54 -14.81 16.43
C SER A 623 -29.81 -13.31 16.65
N PRO A 624 -29.61 -12.46 15.62
CA PRO A 624 -29.99 -11.06 15.68
C PRO A 624 -31.47 -10.86 16.00
N ASP A 625 -31.76 -9.86 16.80
CA ASP A 625 -33.12 -9.48 17.21
C ASP A 625 -33.65 -8.40 16.25
N ILE A 626 -34.67 -8.74 15.47
CA ILE A 626 -35.20 -7.87 14.40
C ILE A 626 -35.73 -6.55 14.95
N ASP A 627 -36.38 -6.54 16.11
CA ASP A 627 -36.95 -5.32 16.73
C ASP A 627 -35.80 -4.38 17.15
N ILE A 628 -34.72 -4.92 17.68
CA ILE A 628 -33.51 -4.14 18.02
C ILE A 628 -32.85 -3.60 16.76
N VAL A 629 -32.76 -4.39 15.69
CA VAL A 629 -32.19 -3.92 14.41
C VAL A 629 -33.04 -2.79 13.83
N ASN A 630 -34.38 -2.92 13.82
CA ASN A 630 -35.28 -1.86 13.36
C ASN A 630 -35.07 -0.57 14.16
N LYS A 631 -34.92 -0.67 15.48
CA LYS A 631 -34.63 0.51 16.32
C LYS A 631 -33.27 1.13 16.02
N LEU A 632 -32.25 0.32 15.72
CA LEU A 632 -30.95 0.81 15.30
C LEU A 632 -30.99 1.50 13.93
N GLN A 633 -31.79 1.00 12.99
CA GLN A 633 -32.02 1.64 11.68
C GLN A 633 -32.70 3.01 11.85
N GLU A 634 -33.70 3.09 12.72
CA GLU A 634 -34.37 4.36 13.05
C GLU A 634 -33.38 5.37 13.64
N ILE A 635 -32.64 4.98 14.67
CA ILE A 635 -31.63 5.82 15.34
C ILE A 635 -30.58 6.31 14.32
N TYR A 636 -30.09 5.42 13.48
CA TYR A 636 -29.08 5.75 12.47
C TYR A 636 -29.58 6.81 11.48
N LEU A 637 -30.77 6.62 10.90
CA LEU A 637 -31.33 7.59 9.95
C LEU A 637 -31.66 8.94 10.59
N ASP A 638 -32.08 8.94 11.87
CA ASP A 638 -32.31 10.16 12.63
C ASP A 638 -31.01 10.93 12.90
N ILE A 639 -29.93 10.23 13.21
CA ILE A 639 -28.61 10.85 13.34
C ILE A 639 -28.23 11.56 12.05
N ILE A 640 -28.28 10.87 10.89
CA ILE A 640 -27.91 11.46 9.60
C ILE A 640 -28.76 12.70 9.30
N ASN A 641 -30.10 12.64 9.48
CA ASN A 641 -30.97 13.79 9.27
C ASN A 641 -30.62 14.96 10.19
N THR A 642 -30.35 14.70 11.46
CA THR A 642 -29.98 15.72 12.44
C THR A 642 -28.64 16.39 12.11
N GLU A 643 -27.65 15.58 11.72
CA GLU A 643 -26.32 16.11 11.41
C GLU A 643 -26.30 16.89 10.09
N LEU A 644 -27.09 16.50 9.09
CA LEU A 644 -27.23 17.22 7.82
C LEU A 644 -27.87 18.62 7.98
N GLU A 645 -28.49 18.92 9.11
CA GLU A 645 -28.93 20.30 9.43
C GLU A 645 -27.77 21.25 9.69
N ARG A 646 -26.63 20.72 10.14
CA ARG A 646 -25.47 21.47 10.64
C ARG A 646 -24.24 21.36 9.76
N THR A 647 -24.09 20.26 9.04
CA THR A 647 -22.88 19.99 8.26
C THR A 647 -23.17 19.05 7.10
N PRO A 648 -22.55 19.25 5.93
CA PRO A 648 -22.66 18.30 4.84
C PRO A 648 -21.92 17.01 5.20
N LEU A 649 -22.67 15.90 5.32
CA LEU A 649 -22.11 14.56 5.50
C LEU A 649 -21.97 13.87 4.14
N THR A 650 -20.77 13.49 3.78
CA THR A 650 -20.50 12.69 2.57
C THR A 650 -20.67 11.20 2.88
N TYR A 651 -20.26 10.76 4.06
CA TYR A 651 -20.27 9.36 4.50
C TYR A 651 -20.95 9.17 5.86
N PRO A 652 -21.47 7.96 6.15
CA PRO A 652 -21.60 6.80 5.24
C PRO A 652 -22.64 7.04 4.14
N VAL A 653 -22.37 6.47 2.95
CA VAL A 653 -23.41 6.37 1.91
C VAL A 653 -24.49 5.45 2.42
N THR A 654 -25.73 5.92 2.47
CA THR A 654 -26.86 5.16 3.01
C THR A 654 -27.69 4.55 1.88
N THR A 655 -27.92 3.24 1.94
CA THR A 655 -28.77 2.52 0.97
C THR A 655 -29.92 1.85 1.70
N ALA A 656 -31.16 2.14 1.30
CA ALA A 656 -32.35 1.42 1.74
C ALA A 656 -32.66 0.29 0.76
N CYS A 657 -32.72 -0.93 1.26
CA CYS A 657 -32.95 -2.14 0.47
C CYS A 657 -34.40 -2.60 0.59
N PHE A 658 -35.15 -2.55 -0.51
CA PHE A 658 -36.53 -2.97 -0.65
C PHE A 658 -36.64 -4.31 -1.36
N SER A 659 -37.34 -5.25 -0.75
CA SER A 659 -37.72 -6.49 -1.42
C SER A 659 -38.89 -6.23 -2.39
N VAL A 660 -38.78 -6.85 -3.57
CA VAL A 660 -39.82 -6.80 -4.60
C VAL A 660 -40.29 -8.21 -4.96
N ASP A 661 -41.56 -8.30 -5.41
CA ASP A 661 -42.15 -9.53 -5.94
C ASP A 661 -41.69 -9.78 -7.42
N GLU A 662 -42.26 -10.81 -8.05
CA GLU A 662 -41.93 -11.16 -9.45
C GLU A 662 -42.40 -10.09 -10.46
N GLU A 663 -43.35 -9.24 -10.08
CA GLU A 663 -43.87 -8.12 -10.87
C GLU A 663 -43.19 -6.78 -10.52
N ASN A 664 -42.13 -6.81 -9.71
CA ASN A 664 -41.37 -5.65 -9.20
C ASN A 664 -42.21 -4.74 -8.26
N ASN A 665 -43.29 -5.22 -7.64
CA ASN A 665 -44.00 -4.45 -6.63
C ASN A 665 -43.26 -4.55 -5.29
N ILE A 666 -43.15 -3.42 -4.58
CA ILE A 666 -42.57 -3.36 -3.23
C ILE A 666 -43.42 -4.17 -2.27
N GLN A 667 -42.80 -5.05 -1.47
CA GLN A 667 -43.51 -5.97 -0.57
C GLN A 667 -43.74 -5.39 0.83
N ASP A 668 -42.96 -4.39 1.28
CA ASP A 668 -43.03 -3.81 2.64
C ASP A 668 -43.48 -2.34 2.61
N GLU A 669 -44.79 -2.11 2.74
CA GLU A 669 -45.37 -0.76 2.74
C GLU A 669 -45.02 0.07 4.01
N GLU A 670 -44.84 -0.59 5.14
CA GLU A 670 -44.45 0.08 6.39
C GLU A 670 -43.02 0.64 6.26
N PHE A 671 -42.12 -0.17 5.76
CA PHE A 671 -40.72 0.26 5.48
C PHE A 671 -40.67 1.33 4.39
N LEU A 672 -41.54 1.24 3.34
CA LEU A 672 -41.64 2.27 2.31
C LEU A 672 -42.03 3.62 2.91
N THR A 673 -43.02 3.63 3.78
CA THR A 673 -43.49 4.84 4.47
C THR A 673 -42.37 5.42 5.36
N PHE A 674 -41.72 4.55 6.14
CA PHE A 674 -40.60 4.91 7.01
C PHE A 674 -39.44 5.56 6.23
N ILE A 675 -39.02 4.96 5.14
CA ILE A 675 -37.91 5.48 4.31
C ILE A 675 -38.31 6.77 3.59
N ALA A 676 -39.55 6.85 3.08
CA ALA A 676 -40.07 8.07 2.44
C ALA A 676 -40.01 9.27 3.40
N GLU A 677 -40.44 9.10 4.65
CA GLU A 677 -40.38 10.12 5.68
C GLU A 677 -38.91 10.54 6.02
N LYS A 678 -38.00 9.57 6.18
CA LYS A 678 -36.60 9.84 6.49
C LYS A 678 -35.84 10.48 5.31
N ASN A 679 -36.22 10.17 4.08
CA ASN A 679 -35.57 10.70 2.86
C ASN A 679 -36.12 12.06 2.41
N LYS A 680 -37.28 12.45 2.91
CA LYS A 680 -38.05 13.66 2.54
C LYS A 680 -37.20 14.94 2.60
N LYS A 681 -36.44 15.13 3.68
CA LYS A 681 -35.77 16.40 4.00
C LYS A 681 -34.56 16.67 3.10
N TYR A 682 -33.65 15.70 2.97
CA TYR A 682 -32.35 15.89 2.32
C TYR A 682 -32.10 14.96 1.14
N GLY A 683 -32.93 13.96 0.90
CA GLY A 683 -32.74 13.03 -0.21
C GLY A 683 -31.41 12.22 -0.11
N PHE A 684 -30.94 11.95 1.10
CA PHE A 684 -29.62 11.35 1.31
C PHE A 684 -29.61 9.82 1.13
N ILE A 685 -30.78 9.16 1.18
CA ILE A 685 -30.91 7.72 1.10
C ILE A 685 -31.00 7.31 -0.38
N ASN A 686 -30.10 6.45 -0.80
CA ASN A 686 -30.21 5.75 -2.08
C ASN A 686 -31.16 4.56 -1.93
N ILE A 687 -31.88 4.25 -2.97
CA ILE A 687 -32.93 3.20 -2.97
C ILE A 687 -32.46 2.04 -3.82
N TYR A 688 -32.43 0.86 -3.24
CA TYR A 688 -32.23 -0.41 -3.92
C TYR A 688 -33.52 -1.22 -3.89
N CYS A 689 -33.96 -1.70 -5.05
CA CYS A 689 -35.15 -2.55 -5.21
C CYS A 689 -34.69 -3.88 -5.84
N GLY A 690 -34.86 -4.99 -5.13
CA GLY A 690 -34.41 -6.29 -5.64
C GLY A 690 -34.95 -7.48 -4.86
N LYS A 691 -34.58 -8.69 -5.33
CA LYS A 691 -34.89 -9.92 -4.63
C LYS A 691 -34.05 -10.06 -3.39
N THR A 692 -34.54 -10.73 -2.36
CA THR A 692 -33.80 -10.97 -1.10
C THR A 692 -32.56 -11.86 -1.27
N SER A 693 -32.40 -12.50 -2.44
CA SER A 693 -31.19 -13.23 -2.83
C SER A 693 -30.02 -12.34 -3.24
N THR A 694 -30.26 -11.04 -3.45
CA THR A 694 -29.27 -10.10 -3.99
C THR A 694 -29.08 -8.95 -3.01
N LEU A 695 -27.84 -8.58 -2.69
CA LEU A 695 -27.54 -7.40 -1.88
C LEU A 695 -26.76 -6.38 -2.70
N SER A 696 -27.07 -5.12 -2.46
CA SER A 696 -26.35 -4.01 -3.06
C SER A 696 -25.36 -3.39 -2.10
N SER A 697 -24.25 -2.93 -2.61
CA SER A 697 -23.29 -2.14 -1.87
C SER A 697 -22.89 -0.88 -2.63
N CYS A 698 -22.53 0.14 -1.86
CA CYS A 698 -21.87 1.34 -2.34
C CYS A 698 -22.73 2.10 -3.37
N CYS A 699 -22.27 2.15 -4.63
CA CYS A 699 -22.96 2.92 -5.67
C CYS A 699 -23.85 2.06 -6.54
N ARG A 700 -23.72 0.72 -6.56
CA ARG A 700 -24.51 -0.17 -7.44
C ARG A 700 -23.97 -1.59 -7.59
N LEU A 701 -22.84 -1.92 -6.95
CA LEU A 701 -22.33 -3.28 -7.02
C LEU A 701 -23.36 -4.27 -6.49
N ARG A 702 -23.80 -5.17 -7.35
CA ARG A 702 -24.74 -6.26 -7.01
C ARG A 702 -23.98 -7.53 -6.76
N SER A 703 -24.52 -8.34 -5.85
CA SER A 703 -24.06 -9.69 -5.62
C SER A 703 -25.26 -10.65 -5.64
N GLU A 704 -25.29 -11.56 -6.60
CA GLU A 704 -26.32 -12.59 -6.69
C GLU A 704 -25.84 -13.84 -5.97
N SER A 705 -26.71 -14.38 -5.08
CA SER A 705 -26.39 -15.55 -4.26
C SER A 705 -26.51 -16.88 -5.01
N ASP A 706 -27.23 -16.89 -6.12
CA ASP A 706 -27.56 -18.10 -6.87
C ASP A 706 -26.56 -18.44 -7.98
N ASN A 707 -25.45 -17.71 -8.06
CA ASN A 707 -24.39 -18.03 -9.02
C ASN A 707 -23.60 -19.24 -8.54
N GLU A 708 -23.38 -20.25 -9.36
CA GLU A 708 -22.66 -21.49 -9.01
C GLU A 708 -21.27 -21.27 -8.41
N TYR A 709 -20.65 -20.11 -8.65
CA TYR A 709 -19.37 -19.70 -8.07
C TYR A 709 -19.46 -19.17 -6.63
N PHE A 710 -20.65 -18.87 -6.09
CA PHE A 710 -20.82 -18.14 -4.84
C PHE A 710 -21.93 -18.69 -3.93
N ASN A 711 -21.94 -19.98 -3.74
CA ASN A 711 -22.79 -20.64 -2.74
C ASN A 711 -22.32 -20.24 -1.33
N SER A 712 -22.80 -19.12 -0.80
CA SER A 712 -22.78 -18.91 0.65
C SER A 712 -23.58 -17.69 1.10
N PHE A 713 -24.84 -17.91 1.37
CA PHE A 713 -25.50 -17.23 2.46
C PHE A 713 -24.95 -17.82 3.76
N GLY A 714 -24.02 -17.28 4.34
CA GLY A 714 -23.50 -17.64 5.67
C GLY A 714 -22.87 -16.41 6.30
N SER A 715 -22.78 -15.32 5.53
CA SER A 715 -22.19 -14.07 5.97
C SER A 715 -22.62 -12.91 5.08
N GLY A 716 -23.91 -12.83 4.74
CA GLY A 716 -24.55 -11.66 4.13
C GLY A 716 -23.81 -11.05 2.93
N SER A 717 -23.49 -11.80 1.88
CA SER A 717 -22.79 -11.32 0.67
C SER A 717 -21.51 -10.54 0.96
N SER A 718 -20.85 -10.79 2.07
CA SER A 718 -19.57 -10.18 2.42
C SER A 718 -18.44 -10.73 1.58
N LYS A 719 -17.31 -10.02 1.53
CA LYS A 719 -16.08 -10.37 0.79
C LYS A 719 -16.21 -10.32 -0.73
N ILE A 720 -17.29 -9.69 -1.22
CA ILE A 720 -17.56 -9.45 -2.64
C ILE A 720 -17.04 -8.06 -2.99
N GLY A 721 -16.49 -7.91 -4.20
CA GLY A 721 -16.03 -6.62 -4.69
C GLY A 721 -15.63 -6.66 -6.15
N SER A 722 -15.17 -5.54 -6.67
CA SER A 722 -14.55 -5.45 -7.99
C SER A 722 -13.03 -5.44 -7.81
N LEU A 723 -12.36 -6.41 -8.44
CA LEU A 723 -10.89 -6.43 -8.51
C LEU A 723 -10.33 -5.27 -9.30
N GLY A 724 -11.03 -4.90 -10.35
CA GLY A 724 -10.65 -3.81 -11.23
C GLY A 724 -11.71 -3.57 -12.28
N VAL A 725 -11.92 -2.28 -12.57
CA VAL A 725 -12.79 -1.84 -13.67
C VAL A 725 -11.91 -1.40 -14.83
N CYS A 726 -12.23 -1.90 -16.03
CA CYS A 726 -11.67 -1.40 -17.28
C CYS A 726 -12.81 -0.95 -18.18
N SER A 727 -12.88 0.35 -18.46
CA SER A 727 -13.99 0.94 -19.24
C SER A 727 -13.66 1.02 -20.70
N ILE A 728 -14.66 0.76 -21.53
CA ILE A 728 -14.62 0.89 -23.00
C ILE A 728 -15.13 2.27 -23.39
N ASN A 729 -14.40 2.96 -24.26
CA ASN A 729 -14.84 4.21 -24.89
C ASN A 729 -15.82 3.89 -26.04
N LEU A 730 -17.09 3.75 -25.71
CA LEU A 730 -18.13 3.42 -26.68
C LEU A 730 -18.30 4.48 -27.79
N PRO A 731 -18.27 5.81 -27.50
CA PRO A 731 -18.34 6.83 -28.57
C PRO A 731 -17.25 6.68 -29.63
N ARG A 732 -15.98 6.47 -29.21
CA ARG A 732 -14.88 6.22 -30.16
C ARG A 732 -15.12 4.98 -31.00
N LEU A 733 -15.60 3.91 -30.38
CA LEU A 733 -15.91 2.66 -31.06
C LEU A 733 -16.98 2.89 -32.14
N ALA A 734 -18.04 3.67 -31.84
CA ALA A 734 -19.06 4.06 -32.78
C ALA A 734 -18.50 4.87 -33.97
N ILE A 735 -17.60 5.82 -33.69
CA ILE A 735 -16.95 6.61 -34.77
C ILE A 735 -16.09 5.72 -35.66
N LYS A 736 -15.30 4.84 -35.10
CA LYS A 736 -14.43 3.89 -35.83
C LYS A 736 -15.25 2.95 -36.71
N SER A 737 -16.39 2.48 -36.23
CA SER A 737 -17.28 1.57 -36.98
C SER A 737 -18.03 2.24 -38.12
N LYS A 738 -18.05 3.58 -38.19
CA LYS A 738 -18.73 4.37 -39.22
C LYS A 738 -20.21 3.98 -39.43
N GLY A 739 -20.92 3.69 -38.36
CA GLY A 739 -22.31 3.26 -38.38
C GLY A 739 -22.55 1.79 -38.78
N ASN A 740 -21.50 1.00 -39.01
CA ASN A 740 -21.62 -0.43 -39.28
C ASN A 740 -21.74 -1.23 -37.97
N LYS A 741 -22.92 -1.78 -37.72
CA LYS A 741 -23.22 -2.53 -36.49
C LYS A 741 -22.40 -3.82 -36.35
N ASP A 742 -22.09 -4.52 -37.43
CA ASP A 742 -21.32 -5.76 -37.36
C ASP A 742 -19.84 -5.47 -37.02
N THR A 743 -19.24 -4.46 -37.65
CA THR A 743 -17.90 -4.02 -37.30
C THR A 743 -17.83 -3.55 -35.86
N PHE A 744 -18.85 -2.77 -35.42
CA PHE A 744 -18.97 -2.34 -34.01
C PHE A 744 -18.94 -3.52 -33.04
N LYS A 745 -19.78 -4.54 -33.29
CA LYS A 745 -19.89 -5.72 -32.42
C LYS A 745 -18.59 -6.54 -32.37
N GLN A 746 -17.91 -6.72 -33.52
CA GLN A 746 -16.63 -7.44 -33.57
C GLN A 746 -15.53 -6.71 -32.77
N GLU A 747 -15.40 -5.41 -32.96
CA GLU A 747 -14.43 -4.59 -32.21
C GLU A 747 -14.79 -4.51 -30.72
N LEU A 748 -16.09 -4.44 -30.38
CA LEU A 748 -16.54 -4.47 -28.99
C LEU A 748 -16.11 -5.75 -28.29
N LEU A 749 -16.30 -6.91 -28.87
CA LEU A 749 -15.86 -8.19 -28.32
C LEU A 749 -14.33 -8.22 -28.13
N SER A 750 -13.57 -7.65 -29.07
CA SER A 750 -12.12 -7.52 -28.94
C SER A 750 -11.75 -6.68 -27.70
N LEU A 751 -12.42 -5.55 -27.48
CA LEU A 751 -12.18 -4.68 -26.32
C LEU A 751 -12.61 -5.33 -24.99
N VAL A 752 -13.72 -6.07 -24.96
CA VAL A 752 -14.14 -6.87 -23.79
C VAL A 752 -13.04 -7.88 -23.41
N ASN A 753 -12.48 -8.58 -24.39
CA ASN A 753 -11.35 -9.49 -24.18
C ASN A 753 -10.09 -8.77 -23.67
N VAL A 754 -9.81 -7.57 -24.17
CA VAL A 754 -8.71 -6.71 -23.67
C VAL A 754 -8.93 -6.35 -22.20
N CYS A 755 -10.13 -5.88 -21.82
CA CYS A 755 -10.48 -5.57 -20.44
C CYS A 755 -10.27 -6.79 -19.51
N SER A 756 -10.70 -7.97 -19.94
CA SER A 756 -10.50 -9.21 -19.17
C SER A 756 -9.02 -9.59 -19.03
N LYS A 757 -8.20 -9.42 -20.08
CA LYS A 757 -6.75 -9.65 -20.00
C LYS A 757 -6.09 -8.72 -18.98
N ILE A 758 -6.48 -7.45 -18.93
CA ILE A 758 -6.00 -6.46 -17.97
C ILE A 758 -6.37 -6.89 -16.54
N ASN A 759 -7.63 -7.22 -16.31
CA ASN A 759 -8.10 -7.62 -14.99
C ASN A 759 -7.46 -8.95 -14.54
N ASN A 760 -7.23 -9.90 -15.45
CA ASN A 760 -6.48 -11.11 -15.14
C ASN A 760 -5.02 -10.81 -14.79
N ALA A 761 -4.35 -9.89 -15.48
CA ALA A 761 -3.00 -9.46 -15.14
C ALA A 761 -2.95 -8.82 -13.74
N LYS A 762 -3.91 -7.93 -13.40
CA LYS A 762 -4.07 -7.39 -12.04
C LYS A 762 -4.27 -8.53 -11.02
N ARG A 763 -5.16 -9.48 -11.28
CA ARG A 763 -5.41 -10.64 -10.41
C ARG A 763 -4.13 -11.44 -10.14
N LYS A 764 -3.31 -11.70 -11.15
CA LYS A 764 -2.04 -12.43 -10.99
C LYS A 764 -1.00 -11.66 -10.19
N VAL A 765 -0.98 -10.34 -10.27
CA VAL A 765 -0.16 -9.50 -9.37
C VAL A 765 -0.62 -9.67 -7.92
N ILE A 766 -1.93 -9.64 -7.66
CA ILE A 766 -2.51 -9.80 -6.32
C ILE A 766 -2.24 -11.20 -5.76
N GLU A 767 -2.45 -12.26 -6.55
CA GLU A 767 -2.15 -13.64 -6.16
C GLU A 767 -0.70 -13.80 -5.68
N LYS A 768 0.25 -13.18 -6.38
CA LYS A 768 1.67 -13.19 -5.97
C LYS A 768 1.87 -12.51 -4.63
N ARG A 769 1.19 -11.40 -4.38
CA ARG A 769 1.31 -10.64 -3.13
C ARG A 769 0.63 -11.35 -1.96
N ILE A 770 -0.52 -12.01 -2.17
CA ILE A 770 -1.16 -12.86 -1.15
C ILE A 770 -0.20 -13.99 -0.73
N LYS A 771 0.42 -14.67 -1.71
CA LYS A 771 1.41 -15.72 -1.44
C LYS A 771 2.61 -15.22 -0.62
N ASN A 772 2.97 -13.97 -0.79
CA ASN A 772 4.07 -13.33 -0.08
C ASN A 772 3.66 -12.70 1.26
N GLY A 773 2.39 -12.88 1.69
CA GLY A 773 1.86 -12.33 2.95
C GLY A 773 1.69 -10.81 2.96
N ASN A 774 1.74 -10.15 1.78
CA ASN A 774 1.68 -8.70 1.65
C ASN A 774 0.25 -8.16 1.52
N GLU A 775 -0.76 -9.02 1.62
CA GLU A 775 -2.17 -8.68 1.53
C GLU A 775 -2.93 -9.16 2.78
N PRO A 776 -2.81 -8.46 3.92
CA PRO A 776 -3.35 -8.94 5.19
C PRO A 776 -4.87 -9.13 5.19
N LEU A 777 -5.63 -8.32 4.45
CA LEU A 777 -7.08 -8.48 4.36
C LEU A 777 -7.48 -9.81 3.71
N TYR A 778 -6.71 -10.29 2.73
CA TYR A 778 -6.90 -11.63 2.15
C TYR A 778 -6.34 -12.72 3.04
N THR A 779 -5.15 -12.52 3.61
CA THR A 779 -4.46 -13.51 4.46
C THR A 779 -5.30 -13.89 5.69
N TYR A 780 -6.00 -12.91 6.28
CA TYR A 780 -6.88 -13.12 7.45
C TYR A 780 -8.35 -13.30 7.07
N GLU A 781 -8.64 -13.53 5.79
CA GLU A 781 -9.95 -13.86 5.25
C GLU A 781 -11.03 -12.79 5.50
N PHE A 782 -10.66 -11.50 5.54
CA PHE A 782 -11.61 -10.38 5.45
C PHE A 782 -12.02 -10.09 4.01
N MET A 783 -11.22 -10.56 3.05
CA MET A 783 -11.47 -10.53 1.62
C MET A 783 -11.25 -11.91 1.02
N ASP A 784 -11.91 -12.18 -0.11
CA ASP A 784 -11.77 -13.40 -0.88
C ASP A 784 -11.56 -13.08 -2.36
N LEU A 785 -10.40 -13.41 -2.90
CA LEU A 785 -10.05 -13.10 -4.28
C LEU A 785 -10.95 -13.82 -5.30
N THR A 786 -11.50 -15.00 -4.94
CA THR A 786 -12.40 -15.75 -5.81
C THR A 786 -13.74 -15.05 -6.00
N ARG A 787 -14.12 -14.15 -5.08
CA ARG A 787 -15.35 -13.34 -5.09
C ARG A 787 -15.15 -11.94 -5.67
N GLN A 788 -13.99 -11.67 -6.28
CA GLN A 788 -13.70 -10.35 -6.84
C GLN A 788 -13.96 -10.34 -8.34
N TYR A 789 -14.86 -9.48 -8.78
CA TYR A 789 -15.27 -9.37 -10.18
C TYR A 789 -14.20 -8.69 -11.04
N SER A 790 -14.05 -9.21 -12.25
CA SER A 790 -13.38 -8.55 -13.37
C SER A 790 -14.43 -7.72 -14.11
N THR A 791 -14.46 -6.40 -13.92
CA THR A 791 -15.54 -5.56 -14.39
C THR A 791 -15.20 -4.90 -15.73
N VAL A 792 -16.12 -5.03 -16.69
CA VAL A 792 -16.13 -4.25 -17.93
C VAL A 792 -17.00 -3.03 -17.69
N GLY A 793 -16.41 -1.84 -17.74
CA GLY A 793 -17.13 -0.58 -17.60
C GLY A 793 -17.62 -0.03 -18.94
N LEU A 794 -18.77 0.62 -18.95
CA LEU A 794 -19.29 1.32 -20.13
C LEU A 794 -19.49 2.80 -19.80
N ASN A 795 -19.10 3.67 -20.76
CA ASN A 795 -19.28 5.11 -20.67
C ASN A 795 -19.64 5.70 -22.03
N GLY A 796 -20.41 6.78 -22.04
CA GLY A 796 -20.83 7.44 -23.26
C GLY A 796 -21.86 6.64 -24.06
N ILE A 797 -22.78 5.96 -23.38
CA ILE A 797 -23.78 5.10 -24.03
C ILE A 797 -24.70 5.93 -24.94
N ASN A 798 -25.22 7.06 -24.46
CA ASN A 798 -26.09 7.92 -25.25
C ASN A 798 -25.37 8.43 -26.50
N GLU A 799 -24.15 8.95 -26.34
CA GLU A 799 -23.34 9.46 -27.44
C GLU A 799 -22.99 8.35 -28.45
N CYS A 800 -22.74 7.14 -27.97
CA CYS A 800 -22.54 5.96 -28.83
C CYS A 800 -23.77 5.69 -29.71
N ILE A 801 -24.94 5.64 -29.11
CA ILE A 801 -26.22 5.39 -29.83
C ILE A 801 -26.46 6.48 -30.87
N GLU A 802 -26.26 7.77 -30.53
CA GLU A 802 -26.37 8.88 -31.47
C GLU A 802 -25.37 8.77 -32.64
N LEU A 803 -24.10 8.43 -32.34
CA LEU A 803 -23.04 8.28 -33.34
C LEU A 803 -23.27 7.07 -34.28
N MET A 804 -24.03 6.09 -33.82
CA MET A 804 -24.51 4.96 -34.65
C MET A 804 -25.75 5.31 -35.46
N ASN A 805 -26.20 6.59 -35.47
CA ASN A 805 -27.41 7.10 -36.10
C ASN A 805 -28.70 6.47 -35.55
N GLU A 806 -28.72 6.12 -34.28
CA GLU A 806 -29.88 5.61 -33.56
C GLU A 806 -30.30 6.60 -32.48
N ASN A 807 -31.48 6.36 -31.88
CA ASN A 807 -31.99 7.20 -30.81
C ASN A 807 -32.46 6.33 -29.65
N ILE A 808 -31.90 6.54 -28.45
CA ILE A 808 -32.21 5.74 -27.27
C ILE A 808 -33.66 5.83 -26.79
N LEU A 809 -34.39 6.92 -27.13
CA LEU A 809 -35.81 7.09 -26.89
C LEU A 809 -36.70 6.31 -27.86
N LYS A 810 -36.13 5.68 -28.89
CA LYS A 810 -36.82 4.87 -29.88
C LYS A 810 -36.42 3.40 -29.77
N GLU A 811 -37.34 2.53 -30.16
CA GLU A 811 -37.18 1.06 -30.08
C GLU A 811 -35.90 0.55 -30.75
N ASN A 812 -35.52 1.12 -31.91
CA ASN A 812 -34.28 0.67 -32.58
C ASN A 812 -33.02 0.95 -31.75
N GLY A 813 -32.93 2.12 -31.10
CA GLY A 813 -31.79 2.44 -30.23
C GLY A 813 -31.78 1.60 -28.95
N GLN A 814 -32.98 1.34 -28.41
CA GLN A 814 -33.17 0.46 -27.24
C GLN A 814 -32.72 -0.97 -27.56
N ASN A 815 -33.24 -1.53 -28.64
CA ASN A 815 -32.87 -2.89 -29.06
C ASN A 815 -31.40 -3.01 -29.37
N PHE A 816 -30.77 -2.00 -29.96
CA PHE A 816 -29.33 -2.00 -30.24
C PHE A 816 -28.52 -2.01 -28.96
N LEU A 817 -28.92 -1.23 -27.93
CA LEU A 817 -28.23 -1.26 -26.65
C LEU A 817 -28.39 -2.59 -25.93
N ILE A 818 -29.61 -3.17 -25.94
CA ILE A 818 -29.84 -4.50 -25.36
C ILE A 818 -28.96 -5.54 -26.04
N GLU A 819 -28.87 -5.52 -27.37
CA GLU A 819 -28.03 -6.43 -28.11
C GLU A 819 -26.55 -6.31 -27.77
N ILE A 820 -26.04 -5.06 -27.56
CA ILE A 820 -24.68 -4.79 -27.08
C ILE A 820 -24.46 -5.42 -25.70
N LEU A 821 -25.37 -5.18 -24.75
CA LEU A 821 -25.26 -5.67 -23.37
C LEU A 821 -25.33 -7.19 -23.29
N ASP A 822 -26.23 -7.82 -24.05
CA ASP A 822 -26.34 -9.28 -24.13
C ASP A 822 -25.10 -9.92 -24.74
N LEU A 823 -24.51 -9.25 -25.73
CA LEU A 823 -23.24 -9.66 -26.35
C LEU A 823 -22.09 -9.64 -25.33
N ILE A 824 -21.97 -8.55 -24.56
CA ILE A 824 -20.96 -8.43 -23.50
C ILE A 824 -21.17 -9.49 -22.42
N ASN A 825 -22.40 -9.68 -21.95
CA ASN A 825 -22.73 -10.68 -20.91
C ASN A 825 -22.45 -12.11 -21.40
N SER A 826 -22.75 -12.40 -22.66
CA SER A 826 -22.43 -13.71 -23.25
C SER A 826 -20.92 -13.96 -23.33
N GLU A 827 -20.15 -12.93 -23.66
CA GLU A 827 -18.68 -13.03 -23.70
C GLU A 827 -18.10 -13.14 -22.29
N ASN A 828 -18.61 -12.35 -21.33
CA ASN A 828 -18.22 -12.43 -19.92
C ASN A 828 -18.38 -13.85 -19.36
N LYS A 829 -19.47 -14.56 -19.67
CA LYS A 829 -19.68 -15.97 -19.27
C LYS A 829 -18.63 -16.94 -19.82
N LYS A 830 -18.11 -16.68 -21.04
CA LYS A 830 -17.00 -17.46 -21.61
C LYS A 830 -15.69 -17.15 -20.89
N LEU A 831 -15.44 -15.87 -20.62
CA LEU A 831 -14.24 -15.37 -19.94
C LEU A 831 -14.18 -15.79 -18.46
N GLU A 832 -15.31 -15.90 -17.77
CA GLU A 832 -15.42 -16.50 -16.45
C GLU A 832 -14.83 -17.91 -16.41
N LYS A 833 -15.25 -18.74 -17.36
CA LYS A 833 -14.72 -20.13 -17.48
C LYS A 833 -13.24 -20.14 -17.85
N GLN A 834 -12.83 -19.24 -18.76
CA GLN A 834 -11.44 -19.17 -19.22
C GLN A 834 -10.46 -18.76 -18.12
N TYR A 835 -10.83 -17.77 -17.30
CA TYR A 835 -9.96 -17.20 -16.26
C TYR A 835 -10.24 -17.76 -14.86
N ASN A 836 -11.28 -18.57 -14.69
CA ASN A 836 -11.79 -19.05 -13.41
C ASN A 836 -11.99 -17.90 -12.41
N ALA A 837 -12.67 -16.86 -12.87
CA ALA A 837 -12.91 -15.64 -12.13
C ALA A 837 -14.21 -14.97 -12.56
N PRO A 838 -15.02 -14.40 -11.64
CA PRO A 838 -16.29 -13.78 -11.99
C PRO A 838 -16.09 -12.52 -12.84
N HIS A 839 -16.99 -12.29 -13.79
CA HIS A 839 -17.02 -11.15 -14.68
C HIS A 839 -18.39 -10.47 -14.64
N ASN A 840 -18.42 -9.15 -14.79
CA ASN A 840 -19.66 -8.41 -14.90
C ASN A 840 -19.49 -7.18 -15.80
N VAL A 841 -20.61 -6.53 -16.13
CA VAL A 841 -20.66 -5.27 -16.88
C VAL A 841 -21.31 -4.19 -16.03
N GLU A 842 -20.73 -3.00 -15.98
CA GLU A 842 -21.15 -1.88 -15.13
C GLU A 842 -21.32 -0.58 -15.94
N GLN A 843 -22.40 0.15 -15.67
CA GLN A 843 -22.54 1.54 -16.10
C GLN A 843 -21.68 2.41 -15.16
N VAL A 844 -20.47 2.72 -15.57
CA VAL A 844 -19.53 3.43 -14.69
C VAL A 844 -19.92 4.89 -14.51
N PRO A 845 -19.82 5.46 -13.28
CA PRO A 845 -20.16 6.87 -13.03
C PRO A 845 -19.36 7.87 -13.87
N GLY A 846 -18.12 7.51 -14.21
CA GLY A 846 -17.30 8.28 -15.14
C GLY A 846 -16.94 9.68 -14.68
N GLU A 847 -16.68 9.89 -13.36
CA GLU A 847 -16.41 11.22 -12.78
C GLU A 847 -15.47 12.07 -13.64
N ASN A 848 -14.19 11.74 -13.67
CA ASN A 848 -13.20 12.40 -14.52
C ASN A 848 -12.87 11.61 -15.80
N MET A 849 -13.11 10.28 -15.78
CA MET A 849 -12.92 9.45 -16.96
C MET A 849 -13.72 9.96 -18.16
N SER A 850 -14.99 10.33 -17.96
CA SER A 850 -15.89 10.83 -18.99
C SER A 850 -15.32 12.05 -19.73
N ILE A 851 -14.66 12.95 -18.98
CA ILE A 851 -14.03 14.15 -19.51
C ILE A 851 -12.73 13.78 -20.21
N LYS A 852 -11.88 12.95 -19.58
CA LYS A 852 -10.61 12.51 -20.14
C LYS A 852 -10.79 11.77 -21.48
N LEU A 853 -11.78 10.89 -21.57
CA LEU A 853 -12.06 10.17 -22.81
C LEU A 853 -12.52 11.12 -23.92
N ALA A 854 -13.43 12.06 -23.61
CA ALA A 854 -13.86 13.06 -24.57
C ALA A 854 -12.72 13.96 -25.05
N GLU A 855 -11.82 14.38 -24.14
CA GLU A 855 -10.64 15.19 -24.46
C GLU A 855 -9.61 14.40 -25.28
N LYS A 856 -9.35 13.13 -24.94
CA LYS A 856 -8.50 12.24 -25.73
C LYS A 856 -9.05 12.07 -27.15
N ASP A 857 -10.38 11.95 -27.31
CA ASP A 857 -11.01 11.82 -28.63
C ASP A 857 -10.84 13.09 -29.46
N LYS A 858 -10.92 14.28 -28.82
CA LYS A 858 -10.61 15.57 -29.50
C LYS A 858 -9.14 15.65 -29.93
N LEU A 859 -8.21 15.32 -29.00
CA LEU A 859 -6.77 15.35 -29.29
C LEU A 859 -6.35 14.38 -30.40
N MET A 860 -7.05 13.26 -30.50
CA MET A 860 -6.86 12.27 -31.57
C MET A 860 -7.60 12.57 -32.87
N GLY A 861 -8.41 13.64 -32.91
CA GLY A 861 -9.16 14.05 -34.09
C GLY A 861 -10.38 13.17 -34.42
N TYR A 862 -10.90 12.42 -33.45
CA TYR A 862 -12.11 11.61 -33.65
C TYR A 862 -13.38 12.45 -33.59
N GLN A 863 -13.46 13.43 -32.69
CA GLN A 863 -14.62 14.30 -32.52
C GLN A 863 -14.21 15.64 -31.89
N ASP A 864 -15.05 16.68 -32.02
CA ASP A 864 -14.89 18.01 -31.43
C ASP A 864 -16.17 18.51 -30.71
N LYS A 865 -17.25 17.73 -30.77
CA LYS A 865 -18.57 18.08 -30.26
C LYS A 865 -18.69 17.99 -28.75
N TYR A 866 -18.18 16.90 -28.15
CA TYR A 866 -18.41 16.58 -26.74
C TYR A 866 -17.21 16.98 -25.86
N ASN A 867 -17.45 17.72 -24.77
CA ASN A 867 -16.46 18.00 -23.72
C ASN A 867 -16.47 16.95 -22.61
N ILE A 868 -17.58 16.21 -22.50
CA ILE A 868 -17.81 15.17 -21.52
C ILE A 868 -18.75 14.12 -22.13
N TYR A 869 -18.53 12.85 -21.82
CA TYR A 869 -19.43 11.77 -22.15
C TYR A 869 -20.41 11.49 -21.02
N SER A 870 -21.64 11.08 -21.32
CA SER A 870 -22.68 10.84 -20.36
C SER A 870 -22.41 9.59 -19.51
N ASN A 871 -22.77 9.68 -18.22
CA ASN A 871 -22.83 8.55 -17.29
C ASN A 871 -24.26 8.08 -16.99
N GLN A 872 -25.24 8.58 -17.75
CA GLN A 872 -26.66 8.21 -17.69
C GLN A 872 -27.15 7.84 -19.07
N PHE A 873 -28.19 6.99 -19.17
CA PHE A 873 -28.78 6.62 -20.47
C PHE A 873 -29.37 7.83 -21.21
N ILE A 874 -30.05 8.69 -20.47
CA ILE A 874 -30.37 10.04 -20.92
C ILE A 874 -29.47 11.00 -20.15
N PRO A 875 -28.62 11.81 -20.81
CA PRO A 875 -27.76 12.76 -20.11
C PRO A 875 -28.56 13.67 -19.16
N LEU A 876 -28.01 13.96 -17.99
CA LEU A 876 -28.68 14.83 -17.01
C LEU A 876 -28.92 16.25 -17.54
N THR A 877 -28.19 16.67 -18.55
CA THR A 877 -28.34 17.96 -19.26
C THR A 877 -29.41 17.94 -20.37
N THR A 878 -29.97 16.78 -20.69
CA THR A 878 -31.01 16.63 -21.70
C THR A 878 -32.37 16.80 -21.06
N ASN A 879 -33.20 17.66 -21.66
CA ASN A 879 -34.62 17.81 -21.27
C ASN A 879 -35.39 16.57 -21.73
N ALA A 880 -35.83 15.77 -20.77
CA ALA A 880 -36.57 14.54 -20.99
C ALA A 880 -37.68 14.40 -19.94
N ASP A 881 -38.73 13.68 -20.29
CA ASP A 881 -39.77 13.31 -19.31
C ASP A 881 -39.19 12.42 -18.21
N LEU A 882 -39.69 12.57 -16.98
CA LEU A 882 -39.26 11.75 -15.84
C LEU A 882 -39.59 10.28 -16.05
N LEU A 883 -40.76 9.99 -16.59
CA LEU A 883 -41.21 8.61 -16.81
C LEU A 883 -40.34 7.92 -17.89
N ASP A 884 -39.98 8.66 -18.96
CA ASP A 884 -39.06 8.14 -20.00
C ASP A 884 -37.72 7.78 -19.40
N ARG A 885 -37.17 8.63 -18.48
CA ARG A 885 -35.90 8.37 -17.81
C ARG A 885 -35.96 7.13 -16.92
N ILE A 886 -37.04 6.98 -16.14
CA ILE A 886 -37.30 5.83 -15.27
C ILE A 886 -37.51 4.57 -16.10
N TYR A 887 -38.31 4.64 -17.15
CA TYR A 887 -38.59 3.52 -18.05
C TYR A 887 -37.31 2.97 -18.70
N LEU A 888 -36.48 3.85 -19.29
CA LEU A 888 -35.22 3.42 -19.92
C LEU A 888 -34.26 2.85 -18.93
N GLN A 889 -34.15 3.43 -17.73
CA GLN A 889 -33.33 2.86 -16.68
C GLN A 889 -33.77 1.44 -16.35
N GLY A 890 -35.04 1.19 -16.09
CA GLY A 890 -35.59 -0.13 -15.76
C GLY A 890 -35.44 -1.14 -16.91
N LEU A 891 -35.61 -0.67 -18.14
CA LEU A 891 -35.40 -1.52 -19.34
C LEU A 891 -33.98 -2.10 -19.41
N PHE A 892 -32.97 -1.30 -19.07
CA PHE A 892 -31.56 -1.70 -19.22
C PHE A 892 -30.94 -2.27 -17.93
N ASP A 893 -31.42 -1.92 -16.75
CA ASP A 893 -30.80 -2.29 -15.46
C ASP A 893 -30.57 -3.80 -15.30
N LYS A 894 -31.51 -4.63 -15.75
CA LYS A 894 -31.40 -6.09 -15.70
C LYS A 894 -30.24 -6.66 -16.50
N HIS A 895 -29.75 -5.93 -17.53
CA HIS A 895 -28.61 -6.33 -18.37
C HIS A 895 -27.27 -5.89 -17.80
N PHE A 896 -27.24 -4.95 -16.81
CA PHE A 896 -26.01 -4.54 -16.12
C PHE A 896 -25.75 -5.41 -14.90
N THR A 897 -25.05 -6.52 -15.09
CA THR A 897 -24.73 -7.48 -14.02
C THR A 897 -23.84 -6.90 -12.93
N GLY A 898 -23.07 -5.86 -13.20
CA GLY A 898 -22.28 -5.09 -12.24
C GLY A 898 -23.02 -3.88 -11.65
N GLY A 899 -24.19 -3.53 -12.21
CA GLY A 899 -25.09 -2.49 -11.75
C GLY A 899 -25.02 -1.18 -12.52
N ALA A 900 -26.05 -0.37 -12.30
CA ALA A 900 -26.22 0.98 -12.82
C ALA A 900 -26.94 1.84 -11.78
N ILE A 901 -26.94 3.17 -11.91
CA ILE A 901 -27.64 4.10 -11.02
C ILE A 901 -28.48 5.10 -11.81
N CYS A 902 -29.73 5.29 -11.40
CA CYS A 902 -30.60 6.34 -11.89
C CYS A 902 -30.58 7.57 -10.96
N HIS A 903 -30.20 8.73 -11.49
CA HIS A 903 -30.29 10.00 -10.78
C HIS A 903 -31.58 10.75 -11.13
N ILE A 904 -32.46 10.94 -10.16
CA ILE A 904 -33.70 11.73 -10.28
C ILE A 904 -33.43 13.08 -9.61
N ASN A 905 -33.08 14.10 -10.39
CA ASN A 905 -32.79 15.43 -9.87
C ASN A 905 -34.10 16.16 -9.61
N VAL A 906 -34.34 16.60 -8.39
CA VAL A 906 -35.54 17.31 -7.98
C VAL A 906 -35.18 18.72 -7.53
N GLU A 907 -35.86 19.72 -8.05
CA GLU A 907 -35.57 21.15 -7.87
C GLU A 907 -35.73 21.62 -6.43
N SER A 908 -36.76 21.13 -5.77
CA SER A 908 -37.15 21.51 -4.40
C SER A 908 -37.48 20.27 -3.57
N GLN A 909 -37.49 20.43 -2.27
CA GLN A 909 -37.91 19.38 -1.35
C GLN A 909 -39.36 18.91 -1.66
N ILE A 910 -39.55 17.60 -1.74
CA ILE A 910 -40.90 17.01 -1.88
C ILE A 910 -41.54 16.97 -0.50
N GLU A 911 -42.51 17.82 -0.26
CA GLU A 911 -43.16 17.95 1.04
C GLU A 911 -44.15 16.81 1.35
N ASP A 912 -44.73 16.20 0.33
CA ASP A 912 -45.69 15.13 0.46
C ASP A 912 -45.04 13.76 0.43
N THR A 913 -45.13 13.02 1.55
CA THR A 913 -44.56 11.66 1.73
C THR A 913 -45.19 10.67 0.73
N GLU A 914 -46.46 10.81 0.37
CA GLU A 914 -47.12 9.93 -0.61
C GLU A 914 -46.57 10.11 -2.03
N LYS A 915 -46.13 11.29 -2.39
CA LYS A 915 -45.43 11.51 -3.68
C LYS A 915 -44.08 10.79 -3.71
N ILE A 916 -43.32 10.83 -2.63
CA ILE A 916 -42.05 10.08 -2.53
C ILE A 916 -42.31 8.57 -2.62
N LYS A 917 -43.30 8.08 -1.91
CA LYS A 917 -43.73 6.66 -1.98
C LYS A 917 -44.14 6.27 -3.41
N SER A 918 -44.93 7.11 -4.06
CA SER A 918 -45.37 6.87 -5.44
C SER A 918 -44.21 6.86 -6.43
N LEU A 919 -43.22 7.76 -6.25
CA LEU A 919 -42.01 7.77 -7.05
C LEU A 919 -41.18 6.48 -6.85
N ILE A 920 -40.97 6.04 -5.60
CA ILE A 920 -40.24 4.81 -5.31
C ILE A 920 -40.98 3.57 -5.85
N ARG A 921 -42.30 3.51 -5.72
CA ARG A 921 -43.12 2.42 -6.30
C ARG A 921 -43.04 2.39 -7.83
N GLU A 922 -43.15 3.53 -8.48
CA GLU A 922 -43.10 3.60 -9.95
C GLU A 922 -41.71 3.21 -10.46
N THR A 923 -40.62 3.69 -9.83
CA THR A 923 -39.28 3.30 -10.21
C THR A 923 -39.05 1.78 -10.03
N ALA A 924 -39.49 1.21 -8.93
CA ALA A 924 -39.41 -0.24 -8.70
C ALA A 924 -40.19 -1.02 -9.76
N LYS A 925 -41.48 -0.62 -10.01
CA LYS A 925 -42.37 -1.28 -10.97
C LYS A 925 -41.80 -1.29 -12.40
N GLN A 926 -41.09 -0.22 -12.80
CA GLN A 926 -40.41 -0.15 -14.09
C GLN A 926 -39.14 -1.01 -14.14
N GLY A 927 -38.74 -1.61 -13.03
CA GLY A 927 -37.54 -2.48 -12.96
C GLY A 927 -36.25 -1.72 -12.68
N VAL A 928 -36.29 -0.49 -12.21
CA VAL A 928 -35.11 0.25 -11.77
C VAL A 928 -34.60 -0.36 -10.47
N ILE A 929 -33.37 -0.83 -10.50
CA ILE A 929 -32.79 -1.57 -9.38
C ILE A 929 -32.14 -0.62 -8.37
N TYR A 930 -31.44 0.43 -8.84
CA TYR A 930 -30.78 1.38 -7.95
C TYR A 930 -31.01 2.82 -8.40
N HIS A 931 -31.54 3.65 -7.51
CA HIS A 931 -31.77 5.05 -7.82
C HIS A 931 -31.59 5.98 -6.61
N ALA A 932 -31.43 7.27 -6.89
CA ALA A 932 -31.34 8.32 -5.88
C ALA A 932 -32.29 9.48 -6.24
N ILE A 933 -33.11 9.90 -5.26
CA ILE A 933 -33.81 11.20 -5.31
C ILE A 933 -32.73 12.23 -4.93
N ASN A 934 -32.35 13.06 -5.90
CA ASN A 934 -31.16 13.90 -5.79
C ASN A 934 -31.55 15.38 -5.69
N TYR A 935 -31.44 15.94 -4.49
CA TYR A 935 -31.56 17.37 -4.26
C TYR A 935 -30.24 18.09 -4.45
N ASN A 936 -30.30 19.40 -4.67
CA ASN A 936 -29.18 20.30 -4.49
C ASN A 936 -29.20 20.84 -3.05
N LEU A 937 -28.25 20.41 -2.22
CA LEU A 937 -28.06 20.94 -0.89
C LEU A 937 -27.18 22.18 -0.95
N GLN A 938 -27.59 23.26 -0.30
CA GLN A 938 -26.89 24.54 -0.33
C GLN A 938 -26.45 24.95 1.06
N GLU A 939 -25.21 25.39 1.17
CA GLU A 939 -24.62 25.91 2.40
C GLU A 939 -24.38 27.41 2.28
N CYS A 940 -24.79 28.17 3.26
CA CYS A 940 -24.54 29.61 3.33
C CYS A 940 -23.28 29.92 4.16
N GLU A 941 -22.89 31.22 4.21
CA GLU A 941 -21.73 31.68 5.01
C GLU A 941 -21.86 31.39 6.52
N ASP A 942 -23.07 31.26 7.07
CA ASP A 942 -23.31 30.89 8.47
C ASP A 942 -23.40 29.37 8.69
N GLY A 943 -23.19 28.56 7.64
CA GLY A 943 -23.26 27.10 7.74
C GLY A 943 -24.67 26.51 7.71
N HIS A 944 -25.71 27.27 7.45
CA HIS A 944 -27.07 26.71 7.32
C HIS A 944 -27.18 25.88 6.06
N MET A 945 -27.74 24.68 6.20
CA MET A 945 -27.99 23.77 5.07
C MET A 945 -29.45 23.90 4.63
N THR A 946 -29.64 24.16 3.33
CA THR A 946 -30.98 24.31 2.69
C THR A 946 -31.05 23.50 1.41
N VAL A 947 -32.26 23.19 0.93
CA VAL A 947 -32.50 22.48 -0.33
C VAL A 947 -32.98 23.46 -1.40
N GLY A 948 -32.47 23.35 -2.60
CA GLY A 948 -32.94 24.16 -3.75
C GLY A 948 -31.81 24.77 -4.58
N LYS A 949 -32.15 25.76 -5.40
CA LYS A 949 -31.25 26.55 -6.23
C LYS A 949 -31.47 28.04 -5.94
N LYS A 950 -31.10 28.48 -4.76
CA LYS A 950 -31.25 29.86 -4.32
C LYS A 950 -29.88 30.53 -4.27
N GLU A 951 -29.79 31.83 -4.49
CA GLU A 951 -28.58 32.61 -4.31
C GLU A 951 -28.37 33.04 -2.85
N ILE A 952 -29.48 33.10 -2.09
CA ILE A 952 -29.53 33.60 -0.74
C ILE A 952 -30.18 32.55 0.17
N CYS A 953 -29.59 32.35 1.35
CA CYS A 953 -30.12 31.44 2.35
C CYS A 953 -31.50 31.85 2.85
N SER A 954 -32.48 30.96 2.82
CA SER A 954 -33.83 31.21 3.31
C SER A 954 -33.96 31.35 4.83
N ILE A 955 -32.90 30.99 5.58
CA ILE A 955 -32.87 31.04 7.04
C ILE A 955 -32.28 32.37 7.54
N CYS A 956 -31.12 32.80 7.00
CA CYS A 956 -30.41 33.98 7.53
C CYS A 956 -30.24 35.13 6.51
N GLY A 957 -30.65 34.97 5.24
CA GLY A 957 -30.52 35.97 4.19
C GLY A 957 -29.10 36.19 3.65
N LYS A 958 -28.13 35.39 4.08
CA LYS A 958 -26.73 35.48 3.58
C LYS A 958 -26.54 34.71 2.28
N PRO A 959 -25.46 35.03 1.50
CA PRO A 959 -25.15 34.32 0.26
C PRO A 959 -24.94 32.82 0.47
N ILE A 960 -25.32 32.05 -0.53
CA ILE A 960 -24.95 30.64 -0.64
C ILE A 960 -23.52 30.55 -1.15
N ILE A 961 -22.67 29.79 -0.45
CA ILE A 961 -21.25 29.64 -0.76
C ILE A 961 -20.91 28.29 -1.37
N ASN A 962 -21.69 27.25 -1.05
CA ASN A 962 -21.45 25.88 -1.56
C ASN A 962 -22.74 25.21 -2.02
N ASN A 963 -22.61 24.34 -2.99
CA ASN A 963 -23.65 23.44 -3.46
C ASN A 963 -23.15 21.99 -3.35
N TYR A 964 -23.99 21.09 -2.84
CA TYR A 964 -23.68 19.67 -2.70
C TYR A 964 -24.75 18.86 -3.44
N THR A 965 -24.30 18.02 -4.36
CA THR A 965 -25.18 17.10 -5.10
C THR A 965 -24.37 15.89 -5.56
N ARG A 966 -24.99 14.98 -6.29
CA ARG A 966 -24.37 13.73 -6.71
C ARG A 966 -23.84 13.79 -8.15
N ILE A 967 -22.65 13.26 -8.39
CA ILE A 967 -22.21 12.72 -9.70
C ILE A 967 -22.41 11.20 -9.68
N VAL A 968 -22.16 10.62 -8.52
CA VAL A 968 -22.24 9.19 -8.17
C VAL A 968 -23.18 8.98 -7.01
N GLY A 969 -23.13 7.87 -6.34
CA GLY A 969 -24.05 7.52 -5.25
C GLY A 969 -23.95 8.37 -3.97
N PHE A 970 -23.05 9.38 -3.88
CA PHE A 970 -22.86 10.19 -2.67
C PHE A 970 -22.81 11.70 -2.95
N LEU A 971 -23.09 12.48 -1.90
CA LEU A 971 -23.09 13.94 -1.96
C LEU A 971 -21.65 14.48 -2.00
N THR A 972 -21.38 15.38 -2.93
CA THR A 972 -20.08 16.05 -3.06
C THR A 972 -20.23 17.54 -3.31
N ASN A 973 -19.27 18.32 -2.84
CA ASN A 973 -19.25 19.76 -3.10
C ASN A 973 -18.99 20.02 -4.58
N VAL A 974 -19.89 20.72 -5.26
CA VAL A 974 -19.79 21.07 -6.68
C VAL A 974 -18.51 21.87 -6.97
N ARG A 975 -18.05 22.68 -6.01
CA ARG A 975 -16.81 23.47 -6.13
C ARG A 975 -15.58 22.58 -6.38
N ASN A 976 -15.59 21.35 -5.88
CA ASN A 976 -14.48 20.39 -6.02
C ASN A 976 -14.56 19.57 -7.33
N TRP A 977 -15.59 19.78 -8.13
CA TRP A 977 -15.74 19.06 -9.39
C TRP A 977 -14.78 19.60 -10.44
N HIS A 978 -14.47 18.77 -11.42
CA HIS A 978 -13.70 19.19 -12.59
C HIS A 978 -14.38 20.40 -13.29
N LYS A 979 -13.56 21.32 -13.84
CA LYS A 979 -14.05 22.57 -14.46
C LYS A 979 -15.20 22.35 -15.44
N VAL A 980 -15.08 21.35 -16.34
CA VAL A 980 -16.15 21.04 -17.33
C VAL A 980 -17.46 20.66 -16.62
N ARG A 981 -17.41 19.88 -15.53
CA ARG A 981 -18.65 19.56 -14.78
C ARG A 981 -19.25 20.76 -14.06
N ARG A 982 -18.42 21.66 -13.53
CA ARG A 982 -18.88 22.87 -12.84
C ARG A 982 -19.53 23.86 -13.81
N GLU A 983 -18.98 24.01 -15.01
CA GLU A 983 -19.37 25.03 -15.97
C GLU A 983 -20.37 24.53 -17.02
N GLU A 984 -20.38 23.25 -17.38
CA GLU A 984 -21.18 22.71 -18.45
C GLU A 984 -22.20 21.66 -17.97
N ASP A 985 -21.85 20.79 -16.97
CA ASP A 985 -22.78 19.75 -16.50
C ASP A 985 -23.73 20.32 -15.45
N PHE A 986 -23.23 20.79 -14.30
CA PHE A 986 -24.08 21.20 -13.16
C PHE A 986 -25.07 22.33 -13.50
N PRO A 987 -24.70 23.43 -14.17
CA PRO A 987 -25.64 24.50 -14.47
C PRO A 987 -26.77 24.10 -15.43
N ASN A 988 -26.45 23.17 -16.35
CA ASN A 988 -27.37 22.75 -17.41
C ASN A 988 -28.17 21.48 -17.06
N ARG A 989 -27.99 20.93 -15.85
CA ARG A 989 -28.78 19.75 -15.41
C ARG A 989 -30.26 20.06 -15.37
N GLN A 990 -31.03 19.11 -15.89
CA GLN A 990 -32.46 19.12 -15.72
C GLN A 990 -32.81 18.80 -14.27
N TRP A 991 -33.70 19.64 -13.69
CA TRP A 991 -34.26 19.45 -12.36
C TRP A 991 -35.77 19.43 -12.50
N TYR A 992 -36.40 18.36 -11.98
CA TYR A 992 -37.85 18.22 -12.07
C TYR A 992 -38.51 19.05 -10.98
N SER A 993 -39.46 19.90 -11.39
CA SER A 993 -40.37 20.64 -10.55
C SER A 993 -41.75 19.97 -10.55
N ASN A 994 -42.46 19.97 -9.44
CA ASN A 994 -43.83 19.41 -9.31
C ASN A 994 -43.91 17.89 -9.50
N ILE A 995 -43.01 17.13 -8.87
CA ILE A 995 -43.12 15.68 -8.78
C ILE A 995 -44.24 15.28 -7.86
#